data_6d9d500feaae93d64d77bb2051059a0e
#
_entry.id   6d9d500feaae93d64d77bb2051059a0e
#
_cell.length_a   1.000
_cell.length_b   1.000
_cell.length_c   1.000
_cell.angle_alpha   90.00
_cell.angle_beta   90.00
_cell.angle_gamma   90.00
#
_symmetry.space_group_name_H-M   'P 1'
#
loop_
_entity.id
_entity.type
_entity.pdbx_description
1 polymer ?
#
loop_
_entity_poly.entity_id
_entity_poly.type
_entity_poly.pdbx_seq_one_letter_code
_entity_poly.pdbx_strand_id
1 'polypeptide(L)'
;MRKLTNFVKFGVLPLLALALAVGCEKGPKEEQGDGPQFEKDSVIKLSKTTINVGVGGGSQLLEYTIENAHQGEKISAEAAEEWVNGFNYGITGALQFNVDANDGTEPRECLVTVKYRFAEDVVFTVKQSARTNAGFKLENVTSDLFSYTVDVIPDDKTAPYIIMSADATYIAQSGFETPEDYYEDDIFYFGWLGQFYGMDAVGIMQERSRVGDERGITIGDGVSGVPCTFYCYYFDWTTGALISDIAMFEIVTKEPEKIDVQFNVEYTVEGPLVKADVTPTNYEGAYYFDMLNGLVVDSYLETFDFLNNDPAEAAEYYWSNAVSAMSQDMSYDQIVAFYNCQGNYEDGTPRSHYEFELLANHDYYLFAFAMEEHGLPASKPQIVKITTGDVEPSDNQITTSVTNVTAQSATINFTTTNDDYYIAGWEKASDWATFGNNDAERQEYLLANRSYELIKGNYSQNVIGLEAETDYVLYAFGSRGGVATTDYIATTTFKTRKVSGGLASIEIVDNGYYAASDLATIPGFEFFGNESYSGKMILPMEFKITGEYTAFFSTIWDWTGRNDIYTDQQYRDNLVWSLNEYGTMSTDKTYSILNNDSYYELVALVVDQYGDFSDVAKLCVSTSYAGAKTDPAEFEAWWNAGKEEGPGLQSLSSEPKQLFKNKIKGKKASEMTFEREQKVVEADVIPATR
;
A
#
# COMPACT_ATOMS: atom_id res chain seq x y z
N MET A 1 -10.25 18.58 -14.05
CA MET A 1 -10.75 18.81 -15.42
C MET A 1 -9.87 18.09 -16.44
N ARG A 2 -10.52 17.33 -17.32
CA ARG A 2 -10.02 16.56 -18.46
C ARG A 2 -9.21 15.28 -18.19
N LYS A 3 -9.99 14.21 -18.22
CA LYS A 3 -9.57 12.82 -18.46
C LYS A 3 -8.75 12.72 -19.74
N LEU A 4 -7.59 12.08 -19.69
CA LEU A 4 -6.89 11.54 -20.86
C LEU A 4 -6.92 10.03 -20.76
N THR A 5 -7.98 9.45 -21.28
CA THR A 5 -8.08 8.03 -21.57
C THR A 5 -7.45 7.78 -22.94
N ASN A 6 -6.29 7.16 -22.98
CA ASN A 6 -5.74 6.61 -24.22
C ASN A 6 -6.11 5.12 -24.30
N PHE A 7 -7.26 4.85 -24.86
CA PHE A 7 -7.61 3.54 -25.40
C PHE A 7 -7.06 3.43 -26.82
N VAL A 8 -6.12 2.56 -27.02
CA VAL A 8 -5.74 2.08 -28.34
C VAL A 8 -6.82 1.10 -28.80
N LYS A 9 -7.77 1.55 -29.59
CA LYS A 9 -8.70 0.68 -30.31
C LYS A 9 -8.02 0.15 -31.56
N PHE A 10 -7.74 -1.15 -31.57
CA PHE A 10 -7.48 -1.85 -32.81
C PHE A 10 -8.80 -1.98 -33.58
N GLY A 11 -8.90 -1.22 -34.66
CA GLY A 11 -10.02 -1.29 -35.59
C GLY A 11 -9.91 -2.58 -36.43
N VAL A 12 -10.93 -3.41 -36.32
CA VAL A 12 -11.17 -4.50 -37.29
C VAL A 12 -11.96 -3.92 -38.44
N LEU A 13 -11.35 -3.88 -39.61
CA LEU A 13 -12.07 -3.59 -40.85
C LEU A 13 -12.92 -4.83 -41.24
N PRO A 14 -14.20 -4.67 -41.56
CA PRO A 14 -14.98 -5.76 -42.20
C PRO A 14 -14.64 -5.82 -43.68
N LEU A 15 -14.13 -6.96 -44.12
CA LEU A 15 -14.03 -7.29 -45.54
C LEU A 15 -15.44 -7.60 -46.06
N LEU A 16 -15.92 -6.76 -46.96
CA LEU A 16 -17.14 -6.95 -47.71
C LEU A 16 -16.88 -8.03 -48.78
N ALA A 17 -17.44 -9.22 -48.61
CA ALA A 17 -17.45 -10.24 -49.65
C ALA A 17 -18.61 -9.99 -50.59
N LEU A 18 -18.30 -9.59 -51.79
CA LEU A 18 -19.26 -9.44 -52.91
C LEU A 18 -19.55 -10.82 -53.50
N ALA A 19 -20.75 -11.34 -53.24
CA ALA A 19 -21.22 -12.57 -53.89
C ALA A 19 -21.73 -12.25 -55.30
N LEU A 20 -20.98 -12.66 -56.29
CA LEU A 20 -21.49 -12.74 -57.69
C LEU A 20 -22.17 -14.09 -57.87
N ALA A 21 -23.47 -14.07 -57.97
CA ALA A 21 -24.25 -15.21 -58.43
C ALA A 21 -24.11 -15.36 -59.94
N VAL A 22 -23.47 -16.43 -60.35
CA VAL A 22 -23.59 -16.92 -61.74
C VAL A 22 -24.21 -18.30 -61.66
N GLY A 23 -25.42 -18.37 -62.21
CA GLY A 23 -26.10 -19.65 -62.42
C GLY A 23 -25.39 -20.51 -63.42
N CYS A 24 -25.30 -21.78 -63.16
CA CYS A 24 -24.93 -22.78 -64.13
C CYS A 24 -25.76 -24.06 -64.00
N GLU A 25 -26.15 -24.53 -65.10
CA GLU A 25 -26.99 -25.67 -65.46
C GLU A 25 -26.57 -27.01 -64.80
N LYS A 26 -27.57 -27.88 -64.65
CA LYS A 26 -27.43 -29.27 -64.22
C LYS A 26 -26.58 -30.07 -65.26
N GLY A 27 -25.36 -30.44 -64.84
CA GLY A 27 -24.57 -31.50 -65.43
C GLY A 27 -24.74 -32.82 -64.65
N PRO A 28 -24.37 -33.97 -65.22
CA PRO A 28 -24.69 -35.29 -64.66
C PRO A 28 -23.96 -35.57 -63.36
N LYS A 29 -24.57 -36.39 -62.49
CA LYS A 29 -24.01 -36.89 -61.25
C LYS A 29 -22.68 -37.59 -61.51
N GLU A 30 -21.59 -36.99 -61.11
CA GLU A 30 -20.34 -37.70 -60.87
C GLU A 30 -20.41 -38.40 -59.52
N GLU A 31 -20.07 -39.70 -59.52
CA GLU A 31 -19.83 -40.47 -58.30
C GLU A 31 -18.73 -39.79 -57.48
N GLN A 32 -19.01 -39.52 -56.22
CA GLN A 32 -18.00 -39.08 -55.26
C GLN A 32 -16.96 -40.20 -55.14
N GLY A 33 -15.88 -40.05 -55.85
CA GLY A 33 -14.69 -40.87 -55.62
C GLY A 33 -14.12 -40.50 -54.27
N ASP A 34 -13.86 -41.51 -53.43
CA ASP A 34 -13.06 -41.37 -52.22
C ASP A 34 -11.76 -40.63 -52.55
N GLY A 35 -11.55 -39.47 -51.93
CA GLY A 35 -10.31 -38.74 -52.05
C GLY A 35 -9.14 -39.62 -51.60
N PRO A 36 -7.87 -39.28 -51.95
CA PRO A 36 -6.73 -40.11 -51.64
C PRO A 36 -6.72 -40.47 -50.17
N GLN A 37 -6.91 -41.77 -49.86
CA GLN A 37 -6.74 -42.29 -48.49
C GLN A 37 -5.23 -42.19 -48.14
N PHE A 38 -4.93 -41.37 -47.14
CA PHE A 38 -3.60 -41.29 -46.54
C PHE A 38 -3.45 -42.41 -45.53
N GLU A 39 -2.27 -43.01 -45.48
CA GLU A 39 -1.94 -43.98 -44.45
C GLU A 39 -1.91 -43.28 -43.10
N LYS A 40 -2.68 -43.78 -42.13
CA LYS A 40 -2.77 -43.22 -40.76
C LYS A 40 -1.71 -43.86 -39.88
N ASP A 41 -0.50 -43.34 -39.98
CA ASP A 41 0.69 -43.80 -39.24
C ASP A 41 1.04 -42.95 -38.02
N SER A 42 0.29 -41.84 -37.81
CA SER A 42 0.48 -40.93 -36.69
C SER A 42 -0.56 -41.17 -35.57
N VAL A 43 -0.22 -40.78 -34.35
CA VAL A 43 -1.14 -40.86 -33.18
C VAL A 43 -1.19 -39.54 -32.45
N ILE A 44 -2.40 -38.99 -32.25
CA ILE A 44 -2.64 -37.83 -31.43
C ILE A 44 -2.82 -38.26 -29.97
N LYS A 45 -2.09 -37.67 -29.05
CA LYS A 45 -2.27 -37.84 -27.60
C LYS A 45 -2.61 -36.49 -26.96
N LEU A 46 -3.74 -36.41 -26.31
CA LEU A 46 -4.19 -35.24 -25.55
C LEU A 46 -3.76 -35.40 -24.08
N SER A 47 -3.34 -34.33 -23.43
CA SER A 47 -2.99 -34.29 -22.02
C SER A 47 -4.21 -34.55 -21.11
N LYS A 48 -5.41 -34.18 -21.57
CA LYS A 48 -6.69 -34.40 -20.89
C LYS A 48 -7.78 -34.80 -21.88
N THR A 49 -8.70 -35.64 -21.47
CA THR A 49 -9.90 -36.02 -22.24
C THR A 49 -11.16 -35.28 -21.81
N THR A 50 -11.08 -34.52 -20.73
CA THR A 50 -12.16 -33.66 -20.23
C THR A 50 -11.55 -32.37 -19.72
N ILE A 51 -12.15 -31.24 -20.08
CA ILE A 51 -11.81 -29.89 -19.59
C ILE A 51 -13.05 -29.37 -18.86
N ASN A 52 -12.91 -29.08 -17.58
CA ASN A 52 -13.96 -28.43 -16.79
C ASN A 52 -13.76 -26.91 -16.87
N VAL A 53 -14.83 -26.20 -17.16
CA VAL A 53 -14.86 -24.74 -17.34
C VAL A 53 -15.94 -24.17 -16.45
N GLY A 54 -15.64 -23.08 -15.75
CA GLY A 54 -16.62 -22.35 -14.95
C GLY A 54 -17.68 -21.65 -15.79
N VAL A 55 -18.64 -21.05 -15.10
CA VAL A 55 -19.80 -20.33 -15.70
C VAL A 55 -19.34 -19.23 -16.66
N GLY A 56 -18.34 -18.44 -16.26
CA GLY A 56 -17.83 -17.30 -17.06
C GLY A 56 -17.12 -17.68 -18.36
N GLY A 57 -16.81 -18.97 -18.56
CA GLY A 57 -16.11 -19.41 -19.78
C GLY A 57 -14.64 -19.00 -19.83
N GLY A 58 -14.25 -18.38 -20.94
CA GLY A 58 -12.90 -17.84 -21.15
C GLY A 58 -11.97 -18.73 -21.98
N SER A 59 -10.70 -18.32 -22.08
CA SER A 59 -9.68 -18.98 -22.90
C SER A 59 -9.15 -20.24 -22.21
N GLN A 60 -9.11 -21.36 -22.93
CA GLN A 60 -8.64 -22.66 -22.47
C GLN A 60 -7.42 -23.10 -23.26
N LEU A 61 -6.55 -23.90 -22.63
CA LEU A 61 -5.37 -24.48 -23.24
C LEU A 61 -5.36 -26.01 -23.02
N LEU A 62 -5.23 -26.77 -24.12
CA LEU A 62 -5.09 -28.22 -24.09
C LEU A 62 -3.77 -28.61 -24.75
N GLU A 63 -2.87 -29.20 -23.99
CA GLU A 63 -1.63 -29.73 -24.53
C GLU A 63 -1.86 -31.05 -25.29
N TYR A 64 -1.11 -31.22 -26.38
CA TYR A 64 -1.13 -32.44 -27.17
C TYR A 64 0.25 -32.82 -27.71
N THR A 65 0.42 -34.08 -28.06
CA THR A 65 1.57 -34.57 -28.80
C THR A 65 1.11 -35.40 -30.00
N ILE A 66 1.91 -35.40 -31.06
CA ILE A 66 1.67 -36.26 -32.24
C ILE A 66 2.89 -37.18 -32.39
N GLU A 67 2.68 -38.47 -32.22
CA GLU A 67 3.70 -39.47 -32.52
C GLU A 67 3.76 -39.64 -34.07
N ASN A 68 4.95 -39.75 -34.65
CA ASN A 68 5.21 -39.81 -36.07
C ASN A 68 4.62 -38.61 -36.85
N ALA A 69 4.85 -37.38 -36.32
CA ALA A 69 4.34 -36.17 -36.95
C ALA A 69 4.99 -35.92 -38.31
N HIS A 70 4.20 -35.57 -39.32
CA HIS A 70 4.63 -35.22 -40.67
C HIS A 70 5.00 -33.74 -40.76
N GLN A 71 6.13 -33.44 -41.39
CA GLN A 71 6.63 -32.06 -41.49
C GLN A 71 5.67 -31.16 -42.29
N GLY A 72 5.26 -30.03 -41.69
CA GLY A 72 4.39 -29.03 -42.33
C GLY A 72 2.90 -29.26 -42.13
N GLU A 73 2.48 -30.40 -41.60
CA GLU A 73 1.08 -30.69 -41.30
C GLU A 73 0.70 -30.13 -39.90
N LYS A 74 -0.54 -29.66 -39.78
CA LYS A 74 -1.08 -29.08 -38.53
C LYS A 74 -2.36 -29.79 -38.13
N ILE A 75 -2.65 -29.75 -36.83
CA ILE A 75 -3.95 -30.15 -36.32
C ILE A 75 -5.03 -29.14 -36.69
N SER A 76 -6.29 -29.57 -36.67
CA SER A 76 -7.46 -28.75 -36.65
C SER A 76 -8.41 -29.27 -35.57
N ALA A 77 -9.32 -28.45 -35.09
CA ALA A 77 -10.33 -28.86 -34.11
C ALA A 77 -11.72 -28.33 -34.54
N GLU A 78 -12.73 -29.09 -34.23
CA GLU A 78 -14.15 -28.78 -34.54
C GLU A 78 -14.98 -29.09 -33.28
N ALA A 79 -15.71 -28.10 -32.79
CA ALA A 79 -16.64 -28.26 -31.68
C ALA A 79 -18.05 -28.63 -32.19
N ALA A 80 -18.74 -29.48 -31.42
CA ALA A 80 -20.11 -29.84 -31.70
C ALA A 80 -21.10 -28.73 -31.44
N GLU A 81 -20.75 -27.74 -30.61
CA GLU A 81 -21.57 -26.63 -30.17
C GLU A 81 -20.84 -25.28 -30.38
N GLU A 82 -21.57 -24.24 -30.77
CA GLU A 82 -21.01 -22.92 -31.13
C GLU A 82 -20.38 -22.17 -29.96
N TRP A 83 -20.76 -22.48 -28.72
CA TRP A 83 -20.22 -21.85 -27.53
C TRP A 83 -18.79 -22.30 -27.19
N VAL A 84 -18.23 -23.28 -27.88
CA VAL A 84 -16.79 -23.61 -27.86
C VAL A 84 -16.23 -23.20 -29.21
N ASN A 85 -15.38 -22.17 -29.23
CA ASN A 85 -14.98 -21.50 -30.48
C ASN A 85 -13.55 -20.96 -30.41
N GLY A 86 -13.15 -20.16 -31.40
CA GLY A 86 -11.88 -19.41 -31.37
C GLY A 86 -10.61 -20.28 -31.34
N PHE A 87 -10.62 -21.45 -31.98
CA PHE A 87 -9.47 -22.36 -32.02
C PHE A 87 -8.22 -21.70 -32.60
N ASN A 88 -7.13 -21.73 -31.82
CA ASN A 88 -5.84 -21.16 -32.19
C ASN A 88 -4.74 -22.23 -32.06
N TYR A 89 -3.95 -22.37 -33.13
CA TYR A 89 -2.88 -23.36 -33.29
C TYR A 89 -1.49 -22.71 -33.29
N GLY A 90 -1.38 -21.49 -32.80
CA GLY A 90 -0.12 -20.71 -32.81
C GLY A 90 0.92 -21.20 -31.81
N ILE A 91 0.52 -21.94 -30.79
CA ILE A 91 1.39 -22.50 -29.77
C ILE A 91 1.72 -23.95 -30.16
N THR A 92 2.98 -24.26 -30.36
CA THR A 92 3.40 -25.63 -30.73
C THR A 92 3.14 -26.61 -29.59
N GLY A 93 2.39 -27.67 -29.87
CA GLY A 93 2.03 -28.69 -28.87
C GLY A 93 0.86 -28.29 -27.96
N ALA A 94 0.19 -27.19 -28.23
CA ALA A 94 -1.00 -26.78 -27.47
C ALA A 94 -2.12 -26.27 -28.39
N LEU A 95 -3.35 -26.62 -28.06
CA LEU A 95 -4.58 -26.15 -28.68
C LEU A 95 -5.22 -25.13 -27.73
N GLN A 96 -5.28 -23.88 -28.15
CA GLN A 96 -6.00 -22.83 -27.43
C GLN A 96 -7.39 -22.65 -28.04
N PHE A 97 -8.41 -22.45 -27.21
CA PHE A 97 -9.77 -22.18 -27.67
C PHE A 97 -10.54 -21.38 -26.61
N ASN A 98 -11.65 -20.79 -27.02
CA ASN A 98 -12.55 -20.04 -26.16
C ASN A 98 -13.81 -20.82 -25.83
N VAL A 99 -14.34 -20.58 -24.63
CA VAL A 99 -15.64 -21.06 -24.17
C VAL A 99 -16.46 -19.83 -23.80
N ASP A 100 -17.65 -19.67 -24.39
CA ASP A 100 -18.56 -18.57 -24.08
C ASP A 100 -19.19 -18.78 -22.69
N ALA A 101 -19.57 -17.69 -22.01
CA ALA A 101 -20.26 -17.77 -20.71
C ALA A 101 -21.54 -18.61 -20.80
N ASN A 102 -21.84 -19.34 -19.72
CA ASN A 102 -23.10 -20.10 -19.58
C ASN A 102 -24.06 -19.34 -18.66
N ASP A 103 -24.89 -18.47 -19.23
CA ASP A 103 -25.90 -17.73 -18.49
C ASP A 103 -27.14 -18.59 -18.14
N GLY A 104 -27.12 -19.86 -18.52
CA GLY A 104 -28.22 -20.81 -18.25
C GLY A 104 -28.10 -21.46 -16.86
N THR A 105 -29.23 -21.95 -16.35
CA THR A 105 -29.32 -22.63 -15.05
C THR A 105 -28.98 -24.14 -15.09
N GLU A 106 -28.59 -24.65 -16.26
CA GLU A 106 -28.22 -26.07 -16.46
C GLU A 106 -26.78 -26.18 -16.95
N PRO A 107 -25.97 -27.10 -16.42
CA PRO A 107 -24.64 -27.38 -16.94
C PRO A 107 -24.72 -27.89 -18.38
N ARG A 108 -23.68 -27.61 -19.15
CA ARG A 108 -23.62 -28.02 -20.57
C ARG A 108 -22.31 -28.71 -20.92
N GLU A 109 -22.38 -29.57 -21.92
CA GLU A 109 -21.23 -30.32 -22.41
C GLU A 109 -21.08 -30.15 -23.93
N CYS A 110 -19.85 -30.06 -24.40
CA CYS A 110 -19.53 -30.01 -25.82
C CYS A 110 -18.44 -31.02 -26.13
N LEU A 111 -18.64 -31.79 -27.20
CA LEU A 111 -17.59 -32.64 -27.75
C LEU A 111 -16.76 -31.85 -28.76
N VAL A 112 -15.44 -31.92 -28.61
CA VAL A 112 -14.49 -31.30 -29.52
C VAL A 112 -13.65 -32.40 -30.17
N THR A 113 -13.72 -32.46 -31.50
CA THR A 113 -12.96 -33.41 -32.32
C THR A 113 -11.66 -32.75 -32.80
N VAL A 114 -10.53 -33.32 -32.45
CA VAL A 114 -9.20 -32.93 -32.94
C VAL A 114 -8.79 -33.82 -34.10
N LYS A 115 -8.48 -33.22 -35.21
CA LYS A 115 -8.16 -33.88 -36.50
C LYS A 115 -6.72 -33.64 -36.91
N TYR A 116 -6.08 -34.68 -37.38
CA TYR A 116 -4.78 -34.60 -38.03
C TYR A 116 -4.76 -35.54 -39.25
N ARG A 117 -4.31 -35.06 -40.39
CA ARG A 117 -4.45 -35.72 -41.68
C ARG A 117 -3.97 -37.18 -41.71
N PHE A 118 -2.97 -37.50 -40.89
CA PHE A 118 -2.32 -38.82 -40.85
C PHE A 118 -2.65 -39.63 -39.59
N ALA A 119 -3.62 -39.18 -38.78
CA ALA A 119 -4.06 -39.87 -37.56
C ALA A 119 -5.55 -40.13 -37.54
N GLU A 120 -6.01 -41.04 -36.69
CA GLU A 120 -7.41 -41.12 -36.31
C GLU A 120 -7.80 -39.91 -35.49
N ASP A 121 -9.04 -39.45 -35.69
CA ASP A 121 -9.58 -38.33 -34.94
C ASP A 121 -9.67 -38.69 -33.45
N VAL A 122 -9.33 -37.74 -32.56
CA VAL A 122 -9.47 -37.89 -31.11
C VAL A 122 -10.47 -36.85 -30.58
N VAL A 123 -11.21 -37.22 -29.55
CA VAL A 123 -12.27 -36.38 -28.99
C VAL A 123 -11.97 -36.08 -27.53
N PHE A 124 -12.21 -34.85 -27.11
CA PHE A 124 -12.30 -34.48 -25.70
C PHE A 124 -13.61 -33.77 -25.41
N THR A 125 -14.00 -33.74 -24.15
CA THR A 125 -15.24 -33.12 -23.70
C THR A 125 -14.95 -31.84 -22.95
N VAL A 126 -15.61 -30.75 -23.32
CA VAL A 126 -15.69 -29.52 -22.52
C VAL A 126 -16.98 -29.59 -21.70
N LYS A 127 -16.85 -29.53 -20.37
CA LYS A 127 -17.96 -29.47 -19.42
C LYS A 127 -17.98 -28.11 -18.80
N GLN A 128 -19.12 -27.40 -18.88
CA GLN A 128 -19.29 -26.10 -18.29
C GLN A 128 -20.37 -26.10 -17.23
N SER A 129 -20.05 -25.50 -16.07
CA SER A 129 -20.99 -25.35 -14.96
C SER A 129 -22.20 -24.49 -15.31
N ALA A 130 -23.29 -24.68 -14.58
CA ALA A 130 -24.49 -23.83 -14.65
C ALA A 130 -24.36 -22.65 -13.70
N ARG A 131 -25.02 -21.52 -14.02
CA ARG A 131 -25.25 -20.44 -13.07
C ARG A 131 -26.38 -20.85 -12.12
N THR A 132 -26.13 -20.87 -10.83
CA THR A 132 -27.17 -21.11 -9.80
C THR A 132 -27.57 -19.77 -9.21
N ASN A 133 -28.86 -19.54 -8.98
CA ASN A 133 -29.31 -18.34 -8.28
C ASN A 133 -28.69 -18.34 -6.87
N ALA A 134 -27.99 -17.28 -6.49
CA ALA A 134 -27.38 -17.20 -5.18
C ALA A 134 -28.44 -17.00 -4.12
N GLY A 135 -28.82 -18.08 -3.46
CA GLY A 135 -29.66 -18.03 -2.27
C GLY A 135 -28.81 -17.94 -1.02
N PHE A 136 -28.56 -16.75 -0.52
CA PHE A 136 -28.01 -16.50 0.81
C PHE A 136 -28.98 -15.62 1.59
N LYS A 137 -29.08 -15.89 2.88
CA LYS A 137 -29.85 -15.08 3.82
C LYS A 137 -28.96 -14.73 4.99
N LEU A 138 -28.99 -13.48 5.44
CA LEU A 138 -28.40 -13.09 6.72
C LEU A 138 -29.45 -13.14 7.81
N GLU A 139 -29.06 -13.70 8.95
CA GLU A 139 -29.85 -13.72 10.19
C GLU A 139 -29.03 -13.14 11.35
N ASN A 140 -29.68 -12.71 12.41
CA ASN A 140 -29.05 -12.20 13.64
C ASN A 140 -27.96 -11.15 13.41
N VAL A 141 -28.18 -10.26 12.44
CA VAL A 141 -27.25 -9.17 12.15
C VAL A 141 -27.21 -8.20 13.32
N THR A 142 -26.04 -8.00 13.89
CA THR A 142 -25.77 -7.00 14.95
C THR A 142 -24.52 -6.24 14.61
N SER A 143 -24.49 -4.94 14.90
CA SER A 143 -23.32 -4.11 14.68
C SER A 143 -22.87 -3.42 15.96
N ASP A 144 -21.59 -3.12 16.06
CA ASP A 144 -20.93 -2.31 17.05
C ASP A 144 -20.18 -1.16 16.34
N LEU A 145 -19.44 -0.32 17.07
CA LEU A 145 -18.74 0.84 16.50
C LEU A 145 -17.74 0.47 15.40
N PHE A 146 -17.04 -0.65 15.54
CA PHE A 146 -15.95 -1.07 14.64
C PHE A 146 -16.12 -2.47 14.08
N SER A 147 -17.26 -3.09 14.31
CA SER A 147 -17.51 -4.46 13.89
C SER A 147 -18.97 -4.76 13.69
N TYR A 148 -19.25 -5.83 12.99
CA TYR A 148 -20.60 -6.42 12.96
C TYR A 148 -20.52 -7.94 12.97
N THR A 149 -21.60 -8.55 13.45
CA THR A 149 -21.73 -10.01 13.52
C THR A 149 -22.97 -10.44 12.77
N VAL A 150 -22.85 -11.51 11.99
CA VAL A 150 -23.92 -12.05 11.15
C VAL A 150 -23.96 -13.58 11.22
N ASP A 151 -25.14 -14.15 11.02
CA ASP A 151 -25.32 -15.54 10.64
C ASP A 151 -25.55 -15.61 9.13
N VAL A 152 -24.77 -16.43 8.41
CA VAL A 152 -24.91 -16.66 6.97
C VAL A 152 -25.61 -18.00 6.73
N ILE A 153 -26.74 -17.96 6.05
CA ILE A 153 -27.59 -19.13 5.80
C ILE A 153 -27.67 -19.33 4.28
N PRO A 154 -26.81 -20.19 3.70
CA PRO A 154 -26.88 -20.53 2.28
C PRO A 154 -28.09 -21.42 1.98
N ASP A 155 -28.69 -21.29 0.80
CA ASP A 155 -29.77 -22.20 0.35
C ASP A 155 -29.22 -23.59 0.04
N ASP A 156 -28.10 -23.69 -0.66
CA ASP A 156 -27.38 -24.93 -0.86
C ASP A 156 -26.41 -25.17 0.30
N LYS A 157 -26.77 -26.15 1.18
CA LYS A 157 -25.98 -26.50 2.35
C LYS A 157 -24.76 -27.38 2.03
N THR A 158 -24.55 -27.73 0.78
CA THR A 158 -23.49 -28.66 0.35
C THR A 158 -22.45 -28.02 -0.55
N ALA A 159 -22.78 -26.94 -1.21
CA ALA A 159 -21.87 -26.19 -2.07
C ALA A 159 -20.90 -25.34 -1.27
N PRO A 160 -19.62 -25.26 -1.67
CA PRO A 160 -18.65 -24.36 -1.06
C PRO A 160 -18.93 -22.91 -1.48
N TYR A 161 -18.76 -22.00 -0.55
CA TYR A 161 -18.94 -20.57 -0.79
C TYR A 161 -17.90 -19.70 -0.09
N ILE A 162 -17.71 -18.51 -0.59
CA ILE A 162 -16.84 -17.47 -0.02
C ILE A 162 -17.71 -16.42 0.69
N ILE A 163 -17.18 -15.85 1.76
CA ILE A 163 -17.69 -14.69 2.49
C ILE A 163 -16.64 -13.61 2.44
N MET A 164 -17.02 -12.43 1.99
CA MET A 164 -16.16 -11.25 1.95
C MET A 164 -16.92 -9.99 2.39
N SER A 165 -16.16 -8.93 2.62
CA SER A 165 -16.69 -7.61 2.98
C SER A 165 -15.79 -6.52 2.42
N ALA A 166 -16.40 -5.44 1.94
CA ALA A 166 -15.72 -4.24 1.48
C ALA A 166 -16.42 -3.00 2.02
N ASP A 167 -15.67 -2.04 2.57
CA ASP A 167 -16.23 -0.77 3.01
C ASP A 167 -16.44 0.20 1.85
N ALA A 168 -17.23 1.25 2.08
CA ALA A 168 -17.57 2.24 1.06
C ALA A 168 -16.33 2.96 0.48
N THR A 169 -15.30 3.17 1.30
CA THR A 169 -14.05 3.82 0.88
C THR A 169 -13.30 2.95 -0.12
N TYR A 170 -13.14 1.67 0.21
CA TYR A 170 -12.50 0.70 -0.67
C TYR A 170 -13.22 0.55 -2.00
N ILE A 171 -14.55 0.43 -1.95
CA ILE A 171 -15.41 0.32 -3.15
C ILE A 171 -15.21 1.54 -4.07
N ALA A 172 -15.25 2.76 -3.50
CA ALA A 172 -15.07 3.99 -4.27
C ALA A 172 -13.68 4.10 -4.89
N GLN A 173 -12.63 3.71 -4.17
CA GLN A 173 -11.25 3.72 -4.66
C GLN A 173 -11.00 2.67 -5.74
N SER A 174 -11.60 1.49 -5.61
CA SER A 174 -11.46 0.39 -6.57
C SER A 174 -12.30 0.61 -7.83
N GLY A 175 -13.31 1.51 -7.79
CA GLY A 175 -14.17 1.83 -8.91
C GLY A 175 -15.08 0.68 -9.32
N PHE A 176 -15.58 -0.11 -8.36
CA PHE A 176 -16.52 -1.20 -8.62
C PHE A 176 -17.85 -0.65 -9.15
N GLU A 177 -18.28 -1.15 -10.30
CA GLU A 177 -19.53 -0.78 -10.95
C GLU A 177 -20.54 -1.95 -10.96
N THR A 178 -20.06 -3.18 -10.96
CA THR A 178 -20.86 -4.40 -11.05
C THR A 178 -20.52 -5.38 -9.91
N PRO A 179 -21.43 -6.31 -9.54
CA PRO A 179 -21.12 -7.37 -8.59
C PRO A 179 -19.92 -8.23 -9.01
N GLU A 180 -19.72 -8.44 -10.30
CA GLU A 180 -18.62 -9.21 -10.84
C GLU A 180 -17.25 -8.59 -10.54
N ASP A 181 -17.17 -7.25 -10.41
CA ASP A 181 -15.90 -6.57 -10.05
C ASP A 181 -15.39 -6.99 -8.68
N TYR A 182 -16.29 -7.28 -7.72
CA TYR A 182 -15.94 -7.80 -6.40
C TYR A 182 -15.28 -9.19 -6.47
N TYR A 183 -15.81 -10.06 -7.35
CA TYR A 183 -15.23 -11.37 -7.55
C TYR A 183 -13.86 -11.30 -8.25
N GLU A 184 -13.70 -10.43 -9.25
CA GLU A 184 -12.43 -10.23 -9.94
C GLU A 184 -11.36 -9.70 -8.98
N ASP A 185 -11.72 -8.77 -8.11
CA ASP A 185 -10.85 -8.25 -7.05
C ASP A 185 -10.49 -9.34 -6.03
N ASP A 186 -11.45 -10.18 -5.62
CA ASP A 186 -11.19 -11.31 -4.74
C ASP A 186 -10.20 -12.31 -5.34
N ILE A 187 -10.31 -12.63 -6.62
CA ILE A 187 -9.37 -13.51 -7.33
C ILE A 187 -7.97 -12.90 -7.35
N PHE A 188 -7.87 -11.59 -7.58
CA PHE A 188 -6.58 -10.88 -7.52
C PHE A 188 -5.99 -10.94 -6.10
N TYR A 189 -6.79 -10.63 -5.09
CA TYR A 189 -6.40 -10.68 -3.67
C TYR A 189 -5.96 -12.09 -3.25
N PHE A 190 -6.73 -13.14 -3.59
CA PHE A 190 -6.37 -14.51 -3.28
C PHE A 190 -5.11 -14.96 -4.02
N GLY A 191 -4.89 -14.50 -5.26
CA GLY A 191 -3.65 -14.75 -6.00
C GLY A 191 -2.44 -14.09 -5.34
N TRP A 192 -2.59 -12.85 -4.88
CA TRP A 192 -1.56 -12.15 -4.11
C TRP A 192 -1.29 -12.88 -2.77
N LEU A 193 -2.32 -13.19 -2.01
CA LEU A 193 -2.21 -13.90 -0.74
C LEU A 193 -1.55 -15.28 -0.91
N GLY A 194 -1.88 -15.99 -1.99
CA GLY A 194 -1.33 -17.31 -2.32
C GLY A 194 0.18 -17.31 -2.48
N GLN A 195 0.79 -16.19 -2.91
CA GLN A 195 2.25 -16.07 -3.01
C GLN A 195 2.95 -16.26 -1.65
N PHE A 196 2.32 -15.84 -0.55
CA PHE A 196 2.86 -16.00 0.80
C PHE A 196 2.71 -17.43 1.32
N TYR A 197 1.69 -18.16 0.88
CA TYR A 197 1.40 -19.53 1.35
C TYR A 197 1.85 -20.60 0.37
N GLY A 198 2.43 -20.24 -0.78
CA GLY A 198 2.83 -21.18 -1.82
C GLY A 198 1.65 -21.88 -2.50
N MET A 199 0.52 -21.19 -2.59
CA MET A 199 -0.73 -21.64 -3.21
C MET A 199 -1.10 -20.75 -4.40
N ASP A 200 -2.00 -21.22 -5.26
CA ASP A 200 -2.69 -20.37 -6.22
C ASP A 200 -3.97 -19.77 -5.61
N ALA A 201 -4.64 -18.89 -6.34
CA ALA A 201 -5.89 -18.27 -5.89
C ALA A 201 -6.95 -19.30 -5.52
N VAL A 202 -7.05 -20.38 -6.30
CA VAL A 202 -8.04 -21.45 -6.07
C VAL A 202 -7.74 -22.19 -4.76
N GLY A 203 -6.48 -22.47 -4.46
CA GLY A 203 -6.05 -23.06 -3.20
C GLY A 203 -6.43 -22.22 -1.99
N ILE A 204 -6.26 -20.89 -2.07
CA ILE A 204 -6.71 -19.96 -1.01
C ILE A 204 -8.23 -19.92 -0.89
N MET A 205 -8.98 -19.91 -2.02
CA MET A 205 -10.45 -20.00 -1.99
C MET A 205 -10.93 -21.29 -1.30
N GLN A 206 -10.31 -22.41 -1.62
CA GLN A 206 -10.62 -23.70 -0.99
C GLN A 206 -10.39 -23.64 0.53
N GLU A 207 -9.26 -23.09 0.96
CA GLU A 207 -8.93 -22.99 2.38
C GLU A 207 -9.88 -22.04 3.14
N ARG A 208 -10.30 -20.94 2.51
CA ARG A 208 -11.16 -19.92 3.14
C ARG A 208 -12.66 -20.18 2.96
N SER A 209 -13.03 -21.18 2.16
CA SER A 209 -14.43 -21.49 1.88
C SER A 209 -15.19 -22.00 3.12
N ARG A 210 -16.51 -21.85 3.04
CA ARG A 210 -17.46 -22.34 4.01
C ARG A 210 -18.44 -23.30 3.35
N VAL A 211 -19.07 -24.16 4.14
CA VAL A 211 -20.12 -25.10 3.69
C VAL A 211 -21.20 -25.18 4.77
N GLY A 212 -22.47 -25.04 4.39
CA GLY A 212 -23.59 -25.05 5.34
C GLY A 212 -23.77 -23.73 6.08
N ASP A 213 -24.55 -23.73 7.17
CA ASP A 213 -24.82 -22.54 7.97
C ASP A 213 -23.57 -22.12 8.74
N GLU A 214 -23.19 -20.86 8.64
CA GLU A 214 -22.18 -20.23 9.47
C GLU A 214 -22.85 -19.24 10.43
N ARG A 215 -22.53 -19.33 11.73
CA ARG A 215 -23.17 -18.53 12.77
C ARG A 215 -22.17 -17.73 13.57
N GLY A 216 -22.55 -16.48 13.89
CA GLY A 216 -21.74 -15.59 14.72
C GLY A 216 -20.44 -15.18 14.03
N ILE A 217 -20.45 -15.01 12.70
CA ILE A 217 -19.29 -14.48 11.96
C ILE A 217 -19.15 -13.02 12.34
N THR A 218 -18.00 -12.67 12.90
CA THR A 218 -17.67 -11.28 13.23
C THR A 218 -16.68 -10.74 12.20
N ILE A 219 -17.04 -9.62 11.59
CA ILE A 219 -16.17 -8.83 10.71
C ILE A 219 -15.72 -7.62 11.54
N GLY A 220 -14.42 -7.52 11.75
CA GLY A 220 -13.77 -6.39 12.43
C GLY A 220 -13.32 -5.32 11.44
N ASP A 221 -12.61 -4.32 11.97
CA ASP A 221 -11.97 -3.23 11.21
C ASP A 221 -12.96 -2.35 10.41
N GLY A 222 -14.25 -2.35 10.82
CA GLY A 222 -15.25 -1.43 10.28
C GLY A 222 -15.01 0.01 10.73
N VAL A 223 -15.47 0.97 9.95
CA VAL A 223 -15.48 2.40 10.29
C VAL A 223 -16.85 2.76 10.82
N SER A 224 -16.89 3.44 11.97
CA SER A 224 -18.15 3.82 12.65
C SER A 224 -19.05 4.65 11.72
N GLY A 225 -20.31 4.22 11.57
CA GLY A 225 -21.32 4.88 10.74
C GLY A 225 -21.15 4.69 9.23
N VAL A 226 -20.14 3.95 8.77
CA VAL A 226 -19.85 3.77 7.34
C VAL A 226 -20.48 2.47 6.84
N PRO A 227 -21.20 2.51 5.69
CA PRO A 227 -21.74 1.33 5.05
C PRO A 227 -20.63 0.36 4.60
N CYS A 228 -20.84 -0.92 4.88
CA CYS A 228 -20.03 -2.02 4.38
C CYS A 228 -20.90 -2.90 3.48
N THR A 229 -20.36 -3.31 2.34
CA THR A 229 -20.97 -4.34 1.51
C THR A 229 -20.44 -5.69 1.95
N PHE A 230 -21.29 -6.46 2.60
CA PHE A 230 -21.04 -7.86 2.93
C PHE A 230 -21.56 -8.72 1.77
N TYR A 231 -20.76 -9.66 1.25
CA TYR A 231 -21.17 -10.45 0.12
C TYR A 231 -20.71 -11.90 0.19
N CYS A 232 -21.50 -12.75 -0.48
CA CYS A 232 -21.29 -14.19 -0.55
C CYS A 232 -21.53 -14.69 -1.97
N TYR A 233 -20.77 -15.71 -2.37
CA TYR A 233 -20.96 -16.39 -3.65
C TYR A 233 -20.48 -17.83 -3.60
N TYR A 234 -21.15 -18.69 -4.38
CA TYR A 234 -20.69 -20.05 -4.61
C TYR A 234 -19.63 -20.07 -5.71
N PHE A 235 -18.67 -20.98 -5.60
CA PHE A 235 -17.63 -21.15 -6.60
C PHE A 235 -17.39 -22.63 -6.94
N ASP A 236 -16.89 -22.90 -8.14
CA ASP A 236 -16.47 -24.23 -8.54
C ASP A 236 -15.19 -24.64 -7.81
N TRP A 237 -15.27 -25.72 -7.04
CA TRP A 237 -14.17 -26.19 -6.19
C TRP A 237 -12.86 -26.43 -6.93
N THR A 238 -12.93 -26.84 -8.20
CA THR A 238 -11.74 -27.25 -8.98
C THR A 238 -11.11 -26.07 -9.70
N THR A 239 -11.93 -25.15 -10.21
CA THR A 239 -11.48 -24.06 -11.08
C THR A 239 -11.45 -22.71 -10.37
N GLY A 240 -12.09 -22.58 -9.23
CA GLY A 240 -12.32 -21.31 -8.54
C GLY A 240 -13.40 -20.43 -9.19
N ALA A 241 -13.96 -20.83 -10.34
CA ALA A 241 -14.86 -20.01 -11.10
C ALA A 241 -16.17 -19.72 -10.35
N LEU A 242 -16.69 -18.52 -10.52
CA LEU A 242 -18.00 -18.11 -10.01
C LEU A 242 -19.12 -18.96 -10.64
N ILE A 243 -19.95 -19.61 -9.81
CA ILE A 243 -21.07 -20.46 -10.25
C ILE A 243 -22.44 -19.96 -9.80
N SER A 244 -22.50 -18.77 -9.19
CA SER A 244 -23.74 -18.15 -8.72
C SER A 244 -23.71 -16.65 -8.99
N ASP A 245 -24.85 -15.99 -8.85
CA ASP A 245 -24.84 -14.54 -8.63
C ASP A 245 -24.15 -14.24 -7.30
N ILE A 246 -23.66 -13.02 -7.13
CA ILE A 246 -23.08 -12.56 -5.87
C ILE A 246 -24.21 -11.99 -5.02
N ALA A 247 -24.45 -12.59 -3.86
CA ALA A 247 -25.41 -12.06 -2.91
C ALA A 247 -24.78 -10.93 -2.11
N MET A 248 -25.31 -9.73 -2.22
CA MET A 248 -24.78 -8.50 -1.63
C MET A 248 -25.74 -7.96 -0.55
N PHE A 249 -25.19 -7.55 0.57
CA PHE A 249 -25.94 -7.01 1.71
C PHE A 249 -25.22 -5.77 2.23
N GLU A 250 -25.94 -4.68 2.41
CA GLU A 250 -25.42 -3.50 3.05
C GLU A 250 -25.57 -3.61 4.57
N ILE A 251 -24.51 -3.39 5.32
CA ILE A 251 -24.48 -3.37 6.78
C ILE A 251 -23.78 -2.09 7.20
N VAL A 252 -24.42 -1.34 8.09
CA VAL A 252 -23.83 -0.12 8.66
C VAL A 252 -23.40 -0.39 10.10
N THR A 253 -22.17 -0.05 10.44
CA THR A 253 -21.69 -0.10 11.83
C THR A 253 -22.39 0.96 12.67
N LYS A 254 -22.46 0.74 13.99
CA LYS A 254 -23.06 1.72 14.88
C LYS A 254 -22.26 3.00 14.92
N GLU A 255 -22.96 4.09 15.17
CA GLU A 255 -22.39 5.35 15.62
C GLU A 255 -22.48 5.48 17.14
N PRO A 256 -21.62 6.29 17.78
CA PRO A 256 -21.79 6.69 19.17
C PRO A 256 -23.14 7.38 19.42
N GLU A 257 -23.66 7.21 20.61
CA GLU A 257 -24.84 7.99 21.02
C GLU A 257 -24.51 9.48 20.97
N LYS A 258 -25.31 10.25 20.22
CA LYS A 258 -25.08 11.68 20.04
C LYS A 258 -25.66 12.50 21.20
N ILE A 259 -24.84 13.40 21.72
CA ILE A 259 -25.22 14.43 22.70
C ILE A 259 -25.30 15.81 22.04
N ASP A 260 -26.09 16.72 22.58
CA ASP A 260 -26.17 18.10 22.07
C ASP A 260 -25.09 18.97 22.72
N VAL A 261 -24.05 19.28 21.95
CA VAL A 261 -22.95 20.16 22.35
C VAL A 261 -22.84 21.30 21.35
N GLN A 262 -22.76 22.52 21.89
CA GLN A 262 -22.58 23.74 21.11
C GLN A 262 -21.17 24.30 21.35
N PHE A 263 -20.53 24.76 20.30
CA PHE A 263 -19.20 25.35 20.38
C PHE A 263 -19.25 26.86 20.10
N ASN A 264 -18.55 27.64 20.91
CA ASN A 264 -18.19 29.00 20.57
C ASN A 264 -16.94 28.93 19.66
N VAL A 265 -17.03 29.45 18.42
CA VAL A 265 -15.95 29.49 17.43
C VAL A 265 -15.64 30.95 17.17
N GLU A 266 -14.48 31.40 17.64
CA GLU A 266 -13.91 32.72 17.30
C GLU A 266 -12.74 32.51 16.37
N TYR A 267 -12.68 33.27 15.26
CA TYR A 267 -11.58 33.13 14.31
C TYR A 267 -11.23 34.44 13.61
N THR A 268 -9.98 34.52 13.15
CA THR A 268 -9.49 35.58 12.25
C THR A 268 -8.82 34.99 11.03
N VAL A 269 -8.88 35.69 9.91
CA VAL A 269 -8.24 35.29 8.64
C VAL A 269 -7.27 36.39 8.22
N GLU A 270 -5.99 36.03 8.08
CA GLU A 270 -4.91 36.92 7.65
C GLU A 270 -4.19 36.28 6.44
N GLY A 271 -4.76 36.47 5.23
CA GLY A 271 -4.32 35.74 4.05
C GLY A 271 -4.57 34.21 4.22
N PRO A 272 -3.55 33.34 4.10
CA PRO A 272 -3.68 31.90 4.31
C PRO A 272 -3.68 31.50 5.80
N LEU A 273 -3.33 32.42 6.72
CA LEU A 273 -3.34 32.12 8.16
C LEU A 273 -4.74 32.28 8.72
N VAL A 274 -5.27 31.22 9.31
CA VAL A 274 -6.50 31.23 10.09
C VAL A 274 -6.14 30.94 11.54
N LYS A 275 -6.47 31.87 12.45
CA LYS A 275 -6.37 31.64 13.90
C LYS A 275 -7.77 31.34 14.43
N ALA A 276 -7.92 30.27 15.13
CA ALA A 276 -9.21 29.85 15.68
C ALA A 276 -9.10 29.51 17.17
N ASP A 277 -10.10 29.97 17.91
CA ASP A 277 -10.37 29.61 19.30
C ASP A 277 -11.72 28.88 19.35
N VAL A 278 -11.72 27.63 19.78
CA VAL A 278 -12.91 26.78 19.80
C VAL A 278 -13.14 26.24 21.21
N THR A 279 -14.25 26.57 21.82
CA THR A 279 -14.58 26.11 23.17
C THR A 279 -16.04 25.64 23.27
N PRO A 280 -16.32 24.51 23.93
CA PRO A 280 -17.71 24.10 24.18
C PRO A 280 -18.40 25.05 25.18
N THR A 281 -19.68 25.30 24.96
CA THR A 281 -20.46 26.24 25.83
C THR A 281 -21.18 25.53 26.98
N ASN A 282 -21.46 24.24 26.86
CA ASN A 282 -22.26 23.44 27.77
C ASN A 282 -21.68 22.04 28.03
N TYR A 283 -20.39 21.85 27.82
CA TYR A 283 -19.75 20.56 27.90
C TYR A 283 -18.33 20.67 28.47
N GLU A 284 -17.99 19.76 29.41
CA GLU A 284 -16.68 19.74 30.07
C GLU A 284 -15.83 18.50 29.71
N GLY A 285 -16.32 17.63 28.80
CA GLY A 285 -15.63 16.43 28.36
C GLY A 285 -14.63 16.70 27.25
N ALA A 286 -14.04 15.63 26.74
CA ALA A 286 -13.12 15.71 25.61
C ALA A 286 -13.81 16.19 24.33
N TYR A 287 -13.15 17.05 23.58
CA TYR A 287 -13.62 17.53 22.28
C TYR A 287 -12.44 17.73 21.33
N TYR A 288 -12.74 17.74 20.05
CA TYR A 288 -11.77 18.00 19.00
C TYR A 288 -12.32 19.00 17.99
N PHE A 289 -11.43 19.77 17.40
CA PHE A 289 -11.70 20.60 16.24
C PHE A 289 -10.53 20.60 15.29
N ASP A 290 -10.82 20.75 14.01
CA ASP A 290 -9.82 20.87 12.96
C ASP A 290 -10.45 21.54 11.73
N MET A 291 -9.68 21.58 10.64
CA MET A 291 -10.08 22.23 9.41
C MET A 291 -9.90 21.29 8.21
N LEU A 292 -10.96 21.09 7.44
CA LEU A 292 -10.93 20.34 6.21
C LEU A 292 -10.93 21.26 5.00
N ASN A 293 -10.11 20.93 3.99
CA ASN A 293 -10.14 21.60 2.71
C ASN A 293 -11.50 21.39 2.03
N GLY A 294 -12.08 22.47 1.48
CA GLY A 294 -13.38 22.42 0.82
C GLY A 294 -13.42 21.44 -0.35
N LEU A 295 -12.32 21.29 -1.11
CA LEU A 295 -12.25 20.32 -2.20
C LEU A 295 -12.35 18.86 -1.71
N VAL A 296 -11.83 18.55 -0.52
CA VAL A 296 -11.96 17.23 0.09
C VAL A 296 -13.40 16.97 0.49
N VAL A 297 -14.03 17.96 1.13
CA VAL A 297 -15.45 17.85 1.52
C VAL A 297 -16.33 17.69 0.28
N ASP A 298 -16.12 18.52 -0.75
CA ASP A 298 -16.89 18.43 -2.00
C ASP A 298 -16.71 17.06 -2.68
N SER A 299 -15.48 16.54 -2.72
CA SER A 299 -15.19 15.21 -3.27
C SER A 299 -15.90 14.09 -2.49
N TYR A 300 -15.93 14.18 -1.15
CA TYR A 300 -16.66 13.20 -0.34
C TYR A 300 -18.17 13.25 -0.61
N LEU A 301 -18.74 14.46 -0.67
CA LEU A 301 -20.16 14.66 -0.92
C LEU A 301 -20.57 14.23 -2.34
N GLU A 302 -19.67 14.34 -3.31
CA GLU A 302 -19.90 13.84 -4.68
C GLU A 302 -19.75 12.31 -4.79
N THR A 303 -18.93 11.70 -3.93
CA THR A 303 -18.60 10.28 -4.02
C THR A 303 -19.54 9.41 -3.18
N PHE A 304 -20.00 9.91 -2.03
CA PHE A 304 -20.69 9.12 -1.03
C PHE A 304 -22.12 9.63 -0.75
N ASP A 305 -23.11 9.00 -1.34
CA ASP A 305 -24.53 9.36 -1.17
C ASP A 305 -24.99 9.27 0.30
N PHE A 306 -24.42 8.36 1.09
CA PHE A 306 -24.77 8.20 2.51
C PHE A 306 -24.44 9.41 3.37
N LEU A 307 -23.58 10.32 2.91
CA LEU A 307 -23.27 11.58 3.61
C LEU A 307 -24.35 12.65 3.43
N ASN A 308 -25.46 12.35 2.75
CA ASN A 308 -26.63 13.20 2.63
C ASN A 308 -26.36 14.62 2.12
N ASN A 309 -25.25 14.83 1.42
CA ASN A 309 -24.77 16.13 0.98
C ASN A 309 -24.61 17.15 2.15
N ASP A 310 -24.21 16.64 3.33
CA ASP A 310 -24.00 17.43 4.55
C ASP A 310 -22.50 17.50 4.91
N PRO A 311 -21.86 18.68 4.90
CA PRO A 311 -20.47 18.83 5.32
C PRO A 311 -20.16 18.32 6.75
N ALA A 312 -21.16 18.27 7.64
CA ALA A 312 -20.98 17.71 8.97
C ALA A 312 -20.81 16.18 8.93
N GLU A 313 -21.59 15.50 8.09
CA GLU A 313 -21.44 14.06 7.85
C GLU A 313 -20.09 13.76 7.16
N ALA A 314 -19.66 14.61 6.22
CA ALA A 314 -18.34 14.47 5.61
C ALA A 314 -17.19 14.63 6.62
N ALA A 315 -17.29 15.57 7.56
CA ALA A 315 -16.31 15.75 8.64
C ALA A 315 -16.30 14.57 9.61
N GLU A 316 -17.48 14.03 9.95
CA GLU A 316 -17.61 12.84 10.78
C GLU A 316 -17.01 11.61 10.11
N TYR A 317 -17.33 11.39 8.85
CA TYR A 317 -16.75 10.33 8.03
C TYR A 317 -15.22 10.40 7.96
N TYR A 318 -14.69 11.59 7.65
CA TYR A 318 -13.23 11.83 7.61
C TYR A 318 -12.57 11.44 8.94
N TRP A 319 -13.12 11.93 10.06
CA TRP A 319 -12.54 11.67 11.37
C TRP A 319 -12.68 10.21 11.81
N SER A 320 -13.81 9.57 11.55
CA SER A 320 -14.03 8.15 11.87
C SER A 320 -13.02 7.25 11.13
N ASN A 321 -12.73 7.55 9.86
CA ASN A 321 -11.66 6.86 9.11
C ASN A 321 -10.27 7.12 9.73
N ALA A 322 -10.00 8.34 10.17
CA ALA A 322 -8.73 8.68 10.82
C ALA A 322 -8.56 7.90 12.13
N VAL A 323 -9.61 7.79 12.95
CA VAL A 323 -9.62 7.00 14.20
C VAL A 323 -9.39 5.52 13.90
N SER A 324 -10.09 4.95 12.91
CA SER A 324 -9.89 3.56 12.50
C SER A 324 -8.43 3.30 12.07
N ALA A 325 -7.84 4.17 11.27
CA ALA A 325 -6.44 4.05 10.85
C ALA A 325 -5.46 4.16 12.03
N MET A 326 -5.67 5.13 12.93
CA MET A 326 -4.81 5.34 14.10
C MET A 326 -4.90 4.20 15.11
N SER A 327 -6.06 3.55 15.23
CA SER A 327 -6.28 2.45 16.18
C SER A 327 -5.43 1.20 15.91
N GLN A 328 -4.83 1.10 14.73
CA GLN A 328 -3.87 0.04 14.40
C GLN A 328 -2.55 0.19 15.17
N ASP A 329 -2.14 1.42 15.48
CA ASP A 329 -0.86 1.73 16.12
C ASP A 329 -1.00 2.36 17.52
N MET A 330 -2.19 2.89 17.84
CA MET A 330 -2.47 3.60 19.09
C MET A 330 -3.70 3.02 19.78
N SER A 331 -3.70 2.97 21.12
CA SER A 331 -4.92 2.68 21.86
C SER A 331 -5.91 3.87 21.79
N TYR A 332 -7.19 3.61 21.94
CA TYR A 332 -8.23 4.68 21.96
C TYR A 332 -7.96 5.73 23.03
N ASP A 333 -7.54 5.33 24.23
CA ASP A 333 -7.12 6.27 25.29
C ASP A 333 -5.99 7.21 24.82
N GLN A 334 -5.05 6.69 24.06
CA GLN A 334 -3.96 7.51 23.50
C GLN A 334 -4.46 8.45 22.41
N ILE A 335 -5.38 8.03 21.55
CA ILE A 335 -6.03 8.87 20.53
C ILE A 335 -6.76 10.02 21.21
N VAL A 336 -7.63 9.72 22.19
CA VAL A 336 -8.37 10.74 22.94
C VAL A 336 -7.42 11.70 23.66
N ALA A 337 -6.41 11.20 24.37
CA ALA A 337 -5.47 12.05 25.10
C ALA A 337 -4.67 12.98 24.18
N PHE A 338 -4.34 12.49 22.97
CA PHE A 338 -3.55 13.25 22.00
C PHE A 338 -4.36 14.37 21.33
N TYR A 339 -5.57 14.05 20.87
CA TYR A 339 -6.40 14.98 20.09
C TYR A 339 -7.36 15.84 20.91
N ASN A 340 -7.56 15.53 22.20
CA ASN A 340 -8.42 16.31 23.07
C ASN A 340 -7.96 17.77 23.16
N CYS A 341 -8.83 18.70 22.77
CA CYS A 341 -8.61 20.14 22.84
C CYS A 341 -8.97 20.77 24.20
N GLN A 342 -9.33 19.98 25.19
CA GLN A 342 -9.60 20.46 26.56
C GLN A 342 -8.29 20.75 27.28
N GLY A 343 -8.23 21.88 28.01
CA GLY A 343 -7.11 22.26 28.86
C GLY A 343 -5.97 22.96 28.11
N ASN A 344 -4.75 22.86 28.65
CA ASN A 344 -3.58 23.53 28.12
C ASN A 344 -2.47 22.52 27.82
N TYR A 345 -1.57 22.90 26.92
CA TYR A 345 -0.28 22.24 26.72
C TYR A 345 0.63 22.48 27.93
N GLU A 346 1.76 21.76 28.02
CA GLU A 346 2.74 21.89 29.11
C GLU A 346 3.35 23.30 29.23
N ASP A 347 3.42 24.04 28.11
CA ASP A 347 3.90 25.43 28.06
C ASP A 347 2.84 26.46 28.48
N GLY A 348 1.64 26.02 28.83
CA GLY A 348 0.52 26.83 29.23
C GLY A 348 -0.36 27.38 28.10
N THR A 349 -0.04 27.06 26.83
CA THR A 349 -0.85 27.44 25.67
C THR A 349 -2.18 26.67 25.70
N PRO A 350 -3.35 27.36 25.52
CA PRO A 350 -4.63 26.66 25.45
C PRO A 350 -4.68 25.70 24.24
N ARG A 351 -5.14 24.48 24.48
CA ARG A 351 -5.40 23.50 23.41
C ARG A 351 -6.59 23.90 22.52
N SER A 352 -7.43 24.79 23.03
CA SER A 352 -8.56 25.36 22.29
C SER A 352 -8.16 26.40 21.23
N HIS A 353 -6.89 26.84 21.24
CA HIS A 353 -6.35 27.80 20.28
C HIS A 353 -5.47 27.11 19.26
N TYR A 354 -5.67 27.40 17.98
CA TYR A 354 -4.81 26.91 16.92
C TYR A 354 -4.65 27.91 15.76
N GLU A 355 -3.44 27.95 15.21
CA GLU A 355 -3.10 28.74 14.03
C GLU A 355 -2.91 27.79 12.84
N PHE A 356 -3.79 27.89 11.84
CA PHE A 356 -3.74 27.09 10.61
C PHE A 356 -3.07 27.92 9.51
N GLU A 357 -1.94 27.43 8.99
CA GLU A 357 -1.33 27.94 7.78
C GLU A 357 -1.86 27.12 6.60
N LEU A 358 -2.76 27.68 5.82
CA LEU A 358 -3.58 26.98 4.82
C LEU A 358 -3.20 27.41 3.39
N LEU A 359 -3.85 26.84 2.37
CA LEU A 359 -3.75 27.34 1.00
C LEU A 359 -4.47 28.68 0.87
N ALA A 360 -3.91 29.59 0.05
CA ALA A 360 -4.51 30.89 -0.22
C ALA A 360 -5.70 30.76 -1.17
N ASN A 361 -6.72 31.60 -0.95
CA ASN A 361 -7.94 31.67 -1.79
C ASN A 361 -8.70 30.33 -1.90
N HIS A 362 -8.71 29.57 -0.82
CA HIS A 362 -9.41 28.28 -0.74
C HIS A 362 -10.51 28.31 0.33
N ASP A 363 -11.56 27.55 0.07
CA ASP A 363 -12.61 27.29 1.04
C ASP A 363 -12.19 26.15 1.97
N TYR A 364 -12.46 26.34 3.24
CA TYR A 364 -12.23 25.36 4.30
C TYR A 364 -13.48 25.22 5.18
N TYR A 365 -13.62 24.06 5.80
CA TYR A 365 -14.64 23.80 6.81
C TYR A 365 -13.97 23.52 8.15
N LEU A 366 -14.03 24.49 9.07
CA LEU A 366 -13.72 24.23 10.47
C LEU A 366 -14.85 23.39 11.05
N PHE A 367 -14.51 22.26 11.63
CA PHE A 367 -15.44 21.38 12.31
C PHE A 367 -15.04 21.20 13.77
N ALA A 368 -16.04 21.04 14.66
CA ALA A 368 -15.83 20.78 16.08
C ALA A 368 -16.88 19.80 16.59
N PHE A 369 -16.48 18.84 17.42
CA PHE A 369 -17.38 17.86 18.03
C PHE A 369 -16.88 17.40 19.40
N ALA A 370 -17.81 16.93 20.25
CA ALA A 370 -17.48 16.22 21.47
C ALA A 370 -16.98 14.81 21.15
N MET A 371 -15.91 14.35 21.81
CA MET A 371 -15.38 13.01 21.65
C MET A 371 -15.90 12.06 22.72
N GLU A 372 -16.23 10.81 22.34
CA GLU A 372 -16.44 9.72 23.28
C GLU A 372 -15.12 8.95 23.58
N GLU A 373 -15.19 7.87 24.34
CA GLU A 373 -14.01 7.15 24.86
C GLU A 373 -13.11 6.50 23.82
N HIS A 374 -13.58 6.28 22.59
CA HIS A 374 -12.77 5.77 21.48
C HIS A 374 -12.21 6.88 20.57
N GLY A 375 -12.54 8.14 20.86
CA GLY A 375 -12.15 9.29 20.05
C GLY A 375 -13.13 9.62 18.92
N LEU A 376 -14.23 8.87 18.79
CA LEU A 376 -15.26 9.11 17.78
C LEU A 376 -16.16 10.31 18.16
N PRO A 377 -16.86 10.94 17.17
CA PRO A 377 -17.76 12.05 17.42
C PRO A 377 -18.98 11.65 18.25
N ALA A 378 -19.05 12.13 19.50
CA ALA A 378 -20.21 11.99 20.39
C ALA A 378 -21.25 13.10 20.18
N SER A 379 -21.00 14.11 19.37
CA SER A 379 -21.97 15.10 18.93
C SER A 379 -21.89 15.26 17.42
N LYS A 380 -22.96 15.72 16.78
CA LYS A 380 -22.88 16.13 15.38
C LYS A 380 -21.83 17.21 15.25
N PRO A 381 -20.88 17.13 14.28
CA PRO A 381 -19.91 18.19 14.05
C PRO A 381 -20.56 19.54 13.76
N GLN A 382 -20.19 20.56 14.53
CA GLN A 382 -20.54 21.95 14.21
C GLN A 382 -19.59 22.46 13.14
N ILE A 383 -20.12 23.00 12.06
CA ILE A 383 -19.37 23.42 10.87
C ILE A 383 -19.35 24.93 10.74
N VAL A 384 -18.16 25.49 10.45
CA VAL A 384 -17.99 26.90 10.06
C VAL A 384 -17.20 26.93 8.76
N LYS A 385 -17.81 27.43 7.69
CA LYS A 385 -17.10 27.62 6.42
C LYS A 385 -16.24 28.88 6.50
N ILE A 386 -14.97 28.75 6.14
CA ILE A 386 -13.95 29.82 6.16
C ILE A 386 -13.28 29.87 4.79
N THR A 387 -13.14 31.06 4.22
CA THR A 387 -12.38 31.26 2.97
C THR A 387 -11.11 32.01 3.31
N THR A 388 -9.96 31.45 2.94
CA THR A 388 -8.64 32.10 3.09
C THR A 388 -8.49 33.23 2.07
N GLY A 389 -7.62 34.20 2.38
CA GLY A 389 -7.36 35.35 1.52
C GLY A 389 -6.11 35.21 0.66
N ASP A 390 -5.81 36.28 -0.07
CA ASP A 390 -4.60 36.43 -0.87
C ASP A 390 -3.33 36.44 0.00
N VAL A 391 -2.20 36.16 -0.62
CA VAL A 391 -0.87 36.26 -0.02
C VAL A 391 -0.19 37.51 -0.55
N GLU A 392 0.31 38.34 0.36
CA GLU A 392 1.11 39.49 -0.02
C GLU A 392 2.49 39.09 -0.53
N PRO A 393 3.02 39.75 -1.59
CA PRO A 393 4.39 39.50 -2.03
C PRO A 393 5.41 39.78 -0.91
N SER A 394 6.46 38.98 -0.86
CA SER A 394 7.56 39.14 0.10
C SER A 394 8.73 39.91 -0.52
N ASP A 395 9.32 40.81 0.24
CA ASP A 395 10.57 41.49 -0.09
C ASP A 395 11.82 40.74 0.43
N ASN A 396 11.63 39.52 0.96
CA ASN A 396 12.71 38.70 1.48
C ASN A 396 13.78 38.44 0.41
N GLN A 397 15.04 38.79 0.72
CA GLN A 397 16.17 38.47 -0.14
C GLN A 397 16.83 37.22 0.37
N ILE A 398 16.62 36.08 -0.32
CA ILE A 398 17.16 34.81 0.00
C ILE A 398 18.47 34.60 -0.74
N THR A 399 19.51 34.14 -0.04
CA THR A 399 20.77 33.72 -0.66
C THR A 399 21.08 32.30 -0.29
N THR A 400 21.59 31.54 -1.25
CA THR A 400 21.92 30.14 -1.11
C THR A 400 23.43 29.95 -1.19
N SER A 401 24.00 29.03 -0.40
CA SER A 401 25.40 28.62 -0.52
C SER A 401 25.58 27.16 -0.11
N VAL A 402 26.63 26.55 -0.64
CA VAL A 402 26.96 25.14 -0.37
C VAL A 402 28.40 25.06 0.14
N THR A 403 28.58 24.31 1.21
CA THR A 403 29.89 24.05 1.83
C THR A 403 30.06 22.55 2.07
N ASN A 404 31.26 22.11 2.46
CA ASN A 404 31.56 20.74 2.84
C ASN A 404 31.10 19.70 1.81
N VAL A 405 31.25 19.98 0.52
CA VAL A 405 30.84 19.07 -0.54
C VAL A 405 31.76 17.86 -0.56
N THR A 406 31.19 16.68 -0.42
CA THR A 406 31.86 15.37 -0.54
C THR A 406 31.41 14.65 -1.82
N ALA A 407 31.65 13.35 -1.91
CA ALA A 407 31.12 12.55 -3.01
C ALA A 407 29.59 12.32 -2.90
N GLN A 408 29.07 12.25 -1.67
CA GLN A 408 27.68 11.85 -1.41
C GLN A 408 26.95 12.74 -0.40
N SER A 409 27.57 13.86 0.00
CA SER A 409 26.96 14.82 0.91
C SER A 409 27.38 16.26 0.63
N ALA A 410 26.61 17.22 1.16
CA ALA A 410 26.94 18.63 1.15
C ALA A 410 26.25 19.34 2.33
N THR A 411 26.81 20.42 2.82
CA THR A 411 26.14 21.34 3.73
C THR A 411 25.51 22.46 2.91
N ILE A 412 24.18 22.54 2.91
CA ILE A 412 23.40 23.59 2.25
C ILE A 412 23.06 24.67 3.27
N ASN A 413 23.15 25.93 2.84
CA ASN A 413 22.90 27.06 3.72
C ASN A 413 22.02 28.10 3.00
N PHE A 414 21.07 28.66 3.74
CA PHE A 414 20.15 29.69 3.30
C PHE A 414 20.24 30.86 4.29
N THR A 415 20.38 32.06 3.77
CA THR A 415 20.30 33.31 4.57
C THR A 415 19.23 34.20 4.01
N THR A 416 18.47 34.81 4.89
CA THR A 416 17.31 35.65 4.58
C THR A 416 17.43 37.03 5.18
N THR A 417 16.72 38.01 4.63
CA THR A 417 16.70 39.39 5.14
C THR A 417 15.56 39.65 6.12
N ASN A 418 14.56 38.77 6.14
CA ASN A 418 13.43 38.81 7.05
C ASN A 418 12.97 37.40 7.41
N ASP A 419 11.90 37.26 8.20
CA ASP A 419 11.36 36.01 8.68
C ASP A 419 10.11 35.55 7.87
N ASP A 420 9.94 36.00 6.65
CA ASP A 420 8.88 35.51 5.78
C ASP A 420 9.16 34.06 5.37
N TYR A 421 8.09 33.32 5.16
CA TYR A 421 8.19 31.92 4.78
C TYR A 421 8.81 31.74 3.40
N TYR A 422 9.64 30.72 3.27
CA TYR A 422 10.20 30.27 2.01
C TYR A 422 10.27 28.73 1.95
N ILE A 423 10.37 28.21 0.76
CA ILE A 423 10.71 26.80 0.52
C ILE A 423 12.12 26.70 -0.04
N ALA A 424 12.77 25.58 0.25
CA ALA A 424 14.13 25.32 -0.19
C ALA A 424 14.31 23.83 -0.49
N GLY A 425 15.22 23.53 -1.42
CA GLY A 425 15.52 22.15 -1.79
C GLY A 425 16.72 22.08 -2.72
N TRP A 426 16.98 20.88 -3.17
CA TRP A 426 18.03 20.60 -4.17
C TRP A 426 17.52 19.56 -5.17
N GLU A 427 17.97 19.69 -6.41
CA GLU A 427 17.65 18.78 -7.50
C GLU A 427 18.90 18.49 -8.33
N LYS A 428 18.94 17.36 -9.03
CA LYS A 428 19.95 17.15 -10.07
C LYS A 428 19.80 18.22 -11.14
N ALA A 429 20.92 18.74 -11.64
CA ALA A 429 20.88 19.77 -12.67
C ALA A 429 20.16 19.32 -13.96
N SER A 430 20.19 18.00 -14.26
CA SER A 430 19.42 17.39 -15.37
C SER A 430 17.92 17.54 -15.18
N ASP A 431 17.43 17.29 -13.97
CA ASP A 431 16.00 17.31 -13.65
C ASP A 431 15.52 18.74 -13.55
N TRP A 432 16.30 19.61 -12.85
CA TRP A 432 16.04 21.05 -12.78
C TRP A 432 15.82 21.71 -14.15
N ALA A 433 16.55 21.25 -15.16
CA ALA A 433 16.40 21.76 -16.53
C ALA A 433 15.03 21.44 -17.16
N THR A 434 14.31 20.44 -16.63
CA THR A 434 12.99 20.02 -17.13
C THR A 434 11.82 20.74 -16.46
N PHE A 435 12.04 21.41 -15.31
CA PHE A 435 10.96 22.00 -14.49
C PHE A 435 10.38 23.30 -15.09
N GLY A 436 11.03 23.89 -16.06
CA GLY A 436 10.58 25.12 -16.73
C GLY A 436 11.73 25.92 -17.30
N ASN A 437 11.38 26.95 -18.10
CA ASN A 437 12.33 27.80 -18.81
C ASN A 437 12.66 29.10 -18.06
N ASN A 438 11.86 29.45 -17.07
CA ASN A 438 12.00 30.64 -16.23
C ASN A 438 11.61 30.32 -14.77
N ASP A 439 11.85 31.28 -13.87
CA ASP A 439 11.62 31.10 -12.44
C ASP A 439 10.13 30.86 -12.12
N ALA A 440 9.21 31.57 -12.78
CA ALA A 440 7.78 31.40 -12.55
C ALA A 440 7.29 29.99 -12.91
N GLU A 441 7.70 29.44 -14.06
CA GLU A 441 7.37 28.06 -14.45
C GLU A 441 7.95 27.02 -13.46
N ARG A 442 9.18 27.26 -12.97
CA ARG A 442 9.81 26.37 -11.99
C ARG A 442 9.15 26.46 -10.63
N GLN A 443 8.75 27.64 -10.18
CA GLN A 443 8.01 27.83 -8.94
C GLN A 443 6.67 27.07 -8.99
N GLU A 444 5.91 27.24 -10.08
CA GLU A 444 4.66 26.52 -10.30
C GLU A 444 4.87 24.99 -10.30
N TYR A 445 5.89 24.50 -11.01
CA TYR A 445 6.21 23.06 -11.04
C TYR A 445 6.57 22.53 -9.64
N LEU A 446 7.45 23.23 -8.90
CA LEU A 446 7.90 22.81 -7.58
C LEU A 446 6.75 22.79 -6.56
N LEU A 447 5.89 23.82 -6.58
CA LEU A 447 4.72 23.89 -5.69
C LEU A 447 3.69 22.80 -6.00
N ALA A 448 3.57 22.38 -7.26
CA ALA A 448 2.61 21.35 -7.67
C ALA A 448 3.14 19.91 -7.49
N ASN A 449 4.45 19.69 -7.64
CA ASN A 449 5.01 18.33 -7.82
C ASN A 449 6.08 17.96 -6.78
N ARG A 450 6.37 18.79 -5.78
CA ARG A 450 7.33 18.48 -4.73
C ARG A 450 6.75 18.70 -3.35
N SER A 451 7.08 17.78 -2.44
CA SER A 451 6.85 18.02 -1.01
C SER A 451 7.85 19.05 -0.50
N TYR A 452 7.38 20.00 0.29
CA TYR A 452 8.22 21.02 0.89
C TYR A 452 7.78 21.34 2.32
N GLU A 453 8.72 21.83 3.10
CA GLU A 453 8.44 22.46 4.40
C GLU A 453 8.61 23.96 4.30
N LEU A 454 7.74 24.71 4.96
CA LEU A 454 7.88 26.16 5.08
C LEU A 454 8.95 26.50 6.11
N ILE A 455 9.96 27.24 5.69
CA ILE A 455 11.12 27.61 6.49
C ILE A 455 11.05 29.11 6.78
N LYS A 456 11.56 29.53 7.95
CA LYS A 456 11.72 30.93 8.34
C LYS A 456 13.17 31.22 8.75
N GLY A 457 13.64 32.42 8.42
CA GLY A 457 14.96 32.89 8.82
C GLY A 457 16.10 32.07 8.22
N ASN A 458 17.29 32.18 8.80
CA ASN A 458 18.46 31.44 8.31
C ASN A 458 18.35 29.95 8.62
N TYR A 459 18.70 29.13 7.62
CA TYR A 459 18.63 27.67 7.75
C TYR A 459 19.90 27.01 7.20
N SER A 460 20.34 25.94 7.83
CA SER A 460 21.48 25.15 7.38
C SER A 460 21.21 23.67 7.65
N GLN A 461 21.48 22.84 6.65
CA GLN A 461 21.28 21.41 6.74
C GLN A 461 22.45 20.64 6.09
N ASN A 462 22.84 19.53 6.68
CA ASN A 462 23.72 18.56 6.03
C ASN A 462 22.87 17.56 5.24
N VAL A 463 23.06 17.57 3.92
CA VAL A 463 22.37 16.66 2.99
C VAL A 463 23.28 15.49 2.71
N ILE A 464 22.75 14.28 2.79
CA ILE A 464 23.45 13.03 2.47
C ILE A 464 22.68 12.23 1.42
N GLY A 465 23.29 11.21 0.83
CA GLY A 465 22.67 10.40 -0.22
C GLY A 465 22.74 11.00 -1.62
N LEU A 466 23.56 12.03 -1.82
CA LEU A 466 23.80 12.57 -3.16
C LEU A 466 24.59 11.56 -4.01
N GLU A 467 24.40 11.61 -5.31
CA GLU A 467 25.19 10.84 -6.27
C GLU A 467 26.57 11.48 -6.50
N ALA A 468 27.63 10.65 -6.57
CA ALA A 468 28.97 11.16 -6.82
C ALA A 468 29.11 11.70 -8.25
N GLU A 469 30.07 12.65 -8.43
CA GLU A 469 30.39 13.28 -9.71
C GLU A 469 29.17 13.93 -10.42
N THR A 470 28.10 14.25 -9.67
CA THR A 470 26.82 14.74 -10.18
C THR A 470 26.65 16.22 -9.91
N ASP A 471 26.15 16.95 -10.89
CA ASP A 471 25.83 18.38 -10.80
C ASP A 471 24.44 18.57 -10.20
N TYR A 472 24.35 19.42 -9.17
CA TYR A 472 23.12 19.75 -8.43
C TYR A 472 22.83 21.25 -8.48
N VAL A 473 21.55 21.59 -8.36
CA VAL A 473 21.07 22.95 -8.14
C VAL A 473 20.41 23.02 -6.77
N LEU A 474 20.96 23.82 -5.88
CA LEU A 474 20.31 24.26 -4.66
C LEU A 474 19.38 25.41 -5.00
N TYR A 475 18.15 25.41 -4.49
CA TYR A 475 17.18 26.47 -4.77
C TYR A 475 16.43 26.88 -3.50
N ALA A 476 15.97 28.14 -3.50
CA ALA A 476 15.02 28.66 -2.51
C ALA A 476 14.22 29.83 -3.10
N PHE A 477 12.96 29.94 -2.71
CA PHE A 477 12.11 31.08 -3.05
C PHE A 477 11.02 31.30 -2.00
N GLY A 478 10.56 32.52 -1.83
CA GLY A 478 9.48 32.83 -0.92
C GLY A 478 8.20 32.15 -1.32
N SER A 479 7.54 31.47 -0.35
CA SER A 479 6.28 30.79 -0.57
C SER A 479 5.43 30.78 0.69
N ARG A 480 4.13 30.97 0.51
CA ARG A 480 3.14 30.89 1.57
C ARG A 480 1.78 30.54 0.97
N GLY A 481 1.00 29.74 1.65
CA GLY A 481 -0.35 29.38 1.19
C GLY A 481 -0.38 28.67 -0.17
N GLY A 482 0.66 27.90 -0.52
CA GLY A 482 0.73 27.17 -1.78
C GLY A 482 1.05 28.02 -3.00
N VAL A 483 1.43 29.32 -2.81
CA VAL A 483 1.81 30.23 -3.90
C VAL A 483 3.19 30.84 -3.66
N ALA A 484 3.90 31.15 -4.73
CA ALA A 484 5.16 31.89 -4.64
C ALA A 484 4.92 33.34 -4.19
N THR A 485 5.73 33.81 -3.23
CA THR A 485 5.68 35.19 -2.72
C THR A 485 6.84 36.04 -3.20
N THR A 486 7.86 35.45 -3.82
CA THR A 486 8.94 36.16 -4.51
C THR A 486 8.86 35.91 -6.01
N ASP A 487 9.31 36.83 -6.83
CA ASP A 487 9.33 36.77 -8.30
C ASP A 487 10.61 36.13 -8.86
N TYR A 488 11.46 35.56 -7.99
CA TYR A 488 12.73 34.95 -8.35
C TYR A 488 12.95 33.65 -7.55
N ILE A 489 13.84 32.79 -8.04
CA ILE A 489 14.40 31.65 -7.31
C ILE A 489 15.89 31.95 -7.06
N ALA A 490 16.28 31.95 -5.78
CA ALA A 490 17.70 31.99 -5.43
C ALA A 490 18.30 30.60 -5.72
N THR A 491 19.38 30.55 -6.50
CA THR A 491 20.00 29.28 -6.86
C THR A 491 21.50 29.28 -6.66
N THR A 492 22.07 28.12 -6.29
CA THR A 492 23.50 27.83 -6.30
C THR A 492 23.74 26.46 -6.91
N THR A 493 24.61 26.38 -7.92
CA THR A 493 25.01 25.10 -8.49
C THR A 493 26.24 24.56 -7.77
N PHE A 494 26.28 23.24 -7.56
CA PHE A 494 27.48 22.58 -7.04
C PHE A 494 27.63 21.21 -7.68
N LYS A 495 28.84 20.67 -7.63
CA LYS A 495 29.14 19.33 -8.10
C LYS A 495 29.69 18.49 -6.98
N THR A 496 29.15 17.31 -6.76
CA THR A 496 29.69 16.33 -5.83
C THR A 496 31.06 15.82 -6.30
N ARG A 497 31.89 15.42 -5.35
CA ARG A 497 33.20 14.89 -5.67
C ARG A 497 33.13 13.47 -6.20
N LYS A 498 34.22 13.00 -6.79
CA LYS A 498 34.42 11.58 -7.06
C LYS A 498 34.56 10.84 -5.73
N VAL A 499 34.00 9.65 -5.64
CA VAL A 499 34.24 8.75 -4.50
C VAL A 499 35.73 8.48 -4.37
N SER A 500 36.27 8.76 -3.19
CA SER A 500 37.74 8.65 -2.95
C SER A 500 38.21 7.20 -2.80
N GLY A 501 37.27 6.24 -2.77
CA GLY A 501 37.51 4.83 -2.45
C GLY A 501 37.53 4.65 -0.93
N GLY A 502 36.35 4.46 -0.33
CA GLY A 502 36.09 4.48 1.10
C GLY A 502 37.24 3.95 1.96
N LEU A 503 37.75 4.80 2.79
CA LEU A 503 38.81 4.43 3.74
C LEU A 503 38.25 3.72 4.96
N ALA A 504 36.96 3.85 5.23
CA ALA A 504 36.28 3.14 6.31
C ALA A 504 35.48 1.94 5.73
N SER A 505 35.50 0.86 6.49
CA SER A 505 34.68 -0.33 6.20
C SER A 505 34.04 -0.83 7.48
N ILE A 506 32.91 -1.50 7.35
CA ILE A 506 32.16 -2.08 8.45
C ILE A 506 31.96 -3.58 8.22
N GLU A 507 32.15 -4.37 9.26
CA GLU A 507 31.91 -5.80 9.29
C GLU A 507 30.90 -6.10 10.40
N ILE A 508 29.90 -6.93 10.09
CA ILE A 508 28.97 -7.44 11.10
C ILE A 508 29.54 -8.78 11.60
N VAL A 509 29.78 -8.85 12.89
CA VAL A 509 30.34 -10.08 13.50
C VAL A 509 29.21 -11.08 13.72
N ASP A 510 29.34 -12.27 13.19
CA ASP A 510 28.41 -13.37 13.46
C ASP A 510 28.74 -13.99 14.82
N ASN A 511 28.00 -13.59 15.84
CA ASN A 511 28.11 -14.14 17.21
C ASN A 511 27.12 -15.27 17.45
N GLY A 512 26.35 -15.69 16.42
CA GLY A 512 25.20 -16.61 16.57
C GLY A 512 24.06 -15.95 17.34
N TYR A 513 23.04 -16.73 17.69
CA TYR A 513 21.90 -16.26 18.47
C TYR A 513 21.54 -17.25 19.58
N TYR A 514 20.74 -16.81 20.55
CA TYR A 514 20.38 -17.55 21.76
C TYR A 514 18.87 -17.57 21.94
N ALA A 515 18.30 -18.61 22.56
CA ALA A 515 16.93 -18.53 23.03
C ALA A 515 16.84 -17.54 24.20
N ALA A 516 15.83 -16.67 24.20
CA ALA A 516 15.64 -15.68 25.26
C ALA A 516 15.57 -16.34 26.66
N SER A 517 14.88 -17.46 26.76
CA SER A 517 14.77 -18.24 28.00
C SER A 517 16.12 -18.67 28.60
N ASP A 518 17.11 -18.95 27.77
CA ASP A 518 18.44 -19.41 28.24
C ASP A 518 19.22 -18.23 28.84
N LEU A 519 19.05 -17.03 28.27
CA LEU A 519 19.69 -15.82 28.76
C LEU A 519 19.05 -15.26 30.04
N ALA A 520 17.84 -15.67 30.40
CA ALA A 520 17.17 -15.25 31.63
C ALA A 520 17.91 -15.66 32.93
N THR A 521 18.88 -16.54 32.80
CA THR A 521 19.74 -16.96 33.93
C THR A 521 20.91 -16.01 34.21
N ILE A 522 21.17 -15.05 33.32
CA ILE A 522 22.29 -14.10 33.43
C ILE A 522 21.82 -12.90 34.28
N PRO A 523 22.63 -12.47 35.28
CA PRO A 523 22.34 -11.27 36.05
C PRO A 523 22.16 -10.02 35.18
N GLY A 524 21.02 -9.35 35.33
CA GLY A 524 20.63 -8.16 34.54
C GLY A 524 19.86 -8.47 33.26
N PHE A 525 19.62 -9.76 32.94
CA PHE A 525 18.80 -10.21 31.79
C PHE A 525 17.64 -11.11 32.21
N GLU A 526 17.27 -11.12 33.49
CA GLU A 526 16.16 -11.93 34.05
C GLU A 526 14.82 -11.63 33.36
N PHE A 527 14.67 -10.43 32.81
CA PHE A 527 13.46 -10.00 32.08
C PHE A 527 13.16 -10.86 30.84
N PHE A 528 14.19 -11.51 30.24
CA PHE A 528 13.97 -12.44 29.13
C PHE A 528 13.16 -13.70 29.54
N GLY A 529 13.00 -13.95 30.83
CA GLY A 529 12.11 -14.98 31.36
C GLY A 529 10.63 -14.61 31.36
N ASN A 530 10.27 -13.36 31.04
CA ASN A 530 8.87 -12.93 30.97
C ASN A 530 8.15 -13.55 29.77
N GLU A 531 6.84 -13.70 29.89
CA GLU A 531 5.97 -14.32 28.86
C GLU A 531 6.08 -13.61 27.49
N SER A 532 6.27 -12.30 27.47
CA SER A 532 6.48 -11.48 26.27
C SER A 532 7.70 -11.88 25.42
N TYR A 533 8.68 -12.56 26.04
CA TYR A 533 9.86 -13.07 25.35
C TYR A 533 9.80 -14.60 25.08
N SER A 534 8.66 -15.22 25.40
CA SER A 534 8.47 -16.65 25.13
C SER A 534 8.58 -16.90 23.62
N GLY A 535 9.40 -17.87 23.23
CA GLY A 535 9.65 -18.17 21.83
C GLY A 535 10.52 -17.19 21.06
N LYS A 536 11.11 -16.18 21.72
CA LYS A 536 11.99 -15.22 21.06
C LYS A 536 13.45 -15.68 21.06
N MET A 537 14.18 -15.22 20.06
CA MET A 537 15.63 -15.40 19.91
C MET A 537 16.34 -14.05 20.10
N ILE A 538 17.50 -14.08 20.72
CA ILE A 538 18.34 -12.89 20.96
C ILE A 538 19.56 -12.98 20.05
N LEU A 539 19.70 -12.02 19.15
CA LEU A 539 20.84 -11.89 18.25
C LEU A 539 21.81 -10.84 18.79
N PRO A 540 23.00 -11.22 19.25
CA PRO A 540 24.08 -10.28 19.53
C PRO A 540 24.52 -9.57 18.24
N MET A 541 24.47 -8.25 18.21
CA MET A 541 24.95 -7.43 17.10
C MET A 541 26.23 -6.72 17.50
N GLU A 542 27.29 -6.96 16.76
CA GLU A 542 28.59 -6.33 16.95
C GLU A 542 29.13 -5.88 15.59
N PHE A 543 29.58 -4.62 15.54
CA PHE A 543 30.08 -3.99 14.34
C PHE A 543 31.55 -3.66 14.48
N LYS A 544 32.39 -4.21 13.61
CA LYS A 544 33.81 -3.86 13.54
C LYS A 544 34.03 -2.85 12.43
N ILE A 545 34.35 -1.63 12.83
CA ILE A 545 34.63 -0.55 11.90
C ILE A 545 36.15 -0.39 11.78
N THR A 546 36.62 -0.32 10.54
CA THR A 546 38.03 -0.10 10.22
C THR A 546 38.18 1.21 9.46
N GLY A 547 39.16 2.02 9.82
CA GLY A 547 39.37 3.35 9.25
C GLY A 547 38.71 4.46 10.08
N GLU A 548 39.01 5.71 9.72
CA GLU A 548 38.40 6.87 10.37
C GLU A 548 37.00 7.09 9.83
N TYR A 549 36.01 7.23 10.70
CA TYR A 549 34.62 7.38 10.34
C TYR A 549 33.92 8.50 11.12
N THR A 550 32.82 9.00 10.57
CA THR A 550 32.01 10.04 11.19
C THR A 550 30.65 9.54 11.66
N ALA A 551 30.12 8.50 11.01
CA ALA A 551 28.81 7.93 11.35
C ALA A 551 28.73 6.47 10.88
N PHE A 552 27.86 5.67 11.51
CA PHE A 552 27.40 4.39 10.99
C PHE A 552 25.96 4.11 11.41
N PHE A 553 25.30 3.26 10.65
CA PHE A 553 23.94 2.82 10.95
C PHE A 553 23.74 1.37 10.57
N SER A 554 22.85 0.70 11.30
CA SER A 554 22.43 -0.66 11.00
C SER A 554 20.94 -0.82 11.23
N THR A 555 20.33 -1.73 10.49
CA THR A 555 18.95 -2.15 10.68
C THR A 555 18.83 -3.65 10.39
N ILE A 556 17.74 -4.26 10.88
CA ILE A 556 17.43 -5.67 10.66
C ILE A 556 16.06 -5.78 10.00
N TRP A 557 15.98 -6.61 8.98
CA TRP A 557 14.75 -6.84 8.19
C TRP A 557 14.28 -8.26 8.40
N ASP A 558 12.98 -8.42 8.65
CA ASP A 558 12.30 -9.72 8.67
C ASP A 558 11.83 -10.07 7.25
N TRP A 559 12.42 -11.10 6.68
CA TRP A 559 12.08 -11.61 5.34
C TRP A 559 11.39 -12.97 5.40
N THR A 560 10.84 -13.34 6.56
CA THR A 560 10.16 -14.64 6.76
C THR A 560 9.00 -14.79 5.78
N GLY A 561 9.07 -15.84 4.95
CA GLY A 561 8.05 -16.13 3.94
C GLY A 561 8.03 -15.18 2.72
N ARG A 562 9.01 -14.28 2.58
CA ARG A 562 9.09 -13.31 1.46
C ARG A 562 10.19 -13.70 0.47
N ASN A 563 9.94 -13.43 -0.81
CA ASN A 563 10.89 -13.65 -1.90
C ASN A 563 11.42 -12.36 -2.53
N ASP A 564 10.89 -11.20 -2.14
CA ASP A 564 11.22 -9.86 -2.64
C ASP A 564 12.31 -9.18 -1.79
N ILE A 565 13.34 -9.93 -1.44
CA ILE A 565 14.48 -9.44 -0.64
C ILE A 565 15.15 -8.26 -1.35
N TYR A 566 15.46 -7.23 -0.59
CA TYR A 566 16.10 -6.03 -1.12
C TYR A 566 17.46 -6.31 -1.76
N THR A 567 17.74 -5.59 -2.84
CA THR A 567 19.08 -5.48 -3.43
C THR A 567 19.99 -4.66 -2.51
N ASP A 568 21.30 -4.76 -2.69
CA ASP A 568 22.26 -3.95 -1.92
C ASP A 568 22.03 -2.44 -2.11
N GLN A 569 21.54 -2.01 -3.29
CA GLN A 569 21.20 -0.62 -3.54
C GLN A 569 19.97 -0.19 -2.72
N GLN A 570 18.92 -0.99 -2.63
CA GLN A 570 17.74 -0.70 -1.83
C GLN A 570 18.07 -0.67 -0.33
N TYR A 571 18.92 -1.59 0.15
CA TYR A 571 19.44 -1.53 1.52
C TYR A 571 20.24 -0.26 1.76
N ARG A 572 21.11 0.12 0.83
CA ARG A 572 21.90 1.34 0.92
C ARG A 572 21.01 2.58 1.03
N ASP A 573 20.03 2.72 0.14
CA ASP A 573 19.11 3.86 0.13
C ASP A 573 18.34 3.96 1.45
N ASN A 574 17.89 2.83 1.99
CA ASN A 574 17.20 2.75 3.26
C ASN A 574 18.09 3.11 4.45
N LEU A 575 19.32 2.58 4.49
CA LEU A 575 20.29 2.90 5.55
C LEU A 575 20.69 4.37 5.52
N VAL A 576 20.86 4.95 4.32
CA VAL A 576 21.16 6.38 4.15
C VAL A 576 19.98 7.24 4.62
N TRP A 577 18.76 6.87 4.26
CA TRP A 577 17.56 7.54 4.76
C TRP A 577 17.47 7.44 6.30
N SER A 578 17.67 6.25 6.86
CA SER A 578 17.64 6.04 8.32
C SER A 578 18.71 6.84 9.05
N LEU A 579 19.91 6.94 8.48
CA LEU A 579 20.98 7.74 9.04
C LEU A 579 20.65 9.24 9.05
N ASN A 580 19.95 9.73 8.01
CA ASN A 580 19.44 11.11 7.96
C ASN A 580 18.37 11.36 9.03
N GLU A 581 17.44 10.44 9.16
CA GLU A 581 16.27 10.60 10.03
C GLU A 581 16.64 10.41 11.51
N TYR A 582 17.41 9.37 11.80
CA TYR A 582 17.70 8.95 13.19
C TYR A 582 19.12 9.29 13.68
N GLY A 583 20.01 9.66 12.78
CA GLY A 583 21.41 9.94 13.08
C GLY A 583 22.26 8.66 13.23
N THR A 584 23.50 8.83 13.67
CA THR A 584 24.46 7.73 13.87
C THR A 584 24.09 6.87 15.07
N MET A 585 24.39 5.58 15.00
CA MET A 585 24.30 4.70 16.17
C MET A 585 25.30 5.14 17.24
N SER A 586 24.88 5.02 18.50
CA SER A 586 25.69 5.42 19.67
C SER A 586 26.63 4.32 20.19
N THR A 587 26.46 3.07 19.70
CA THR A 587 27.24 1.92 20.13
C THR A 587 27.45 0.94 18.99
N ASP A 588 28.64 0.37 18.94
CA ASP A 588 29.04 -0.70 18.02
C ASP A 588 28.63 -2.10 18.51
N LYS A 589 27.96 -2.18 19.66
CA LYS A 589 27.58 -3.43 20.30
C LYS A 589 26.19 -3.31 20.94
N THR A 590 25.27 -4.14 20.50
CA THR A 590 23.88 -4.20 20.98
C THR A 590 23.29 -5.58 20.70
N TYR A 591 21.99 -5.79 20.96
CA TYR A 591 21.30 -7.02 20.57
C TYR A 591 19.91 -6.71 19.96
N SER A 592 19.40 -7.64 19.16
CA SER A 592 18.04 -7.60 18.62
C SER A 592 17.23 -8.80 19.10
N ILE A 593 15.91 -8.61 19.22
CA ILE A 593 14.94 -9.62 19.62
C ILE A 593 14.21 -10.09 18.37
N LEU A 594 14.34 -11.37 18.04
CA LEU A 594 13.86 -11.98 16.83
C LEU A 594 12.78 -13.03 17.15
N ASN A 595 11.95 -13.36 16.18
CA ASN A 595 11.06 -14.51 16.28
C ASN A 595 11.82 -15.81 16.02
N ASN A 596 11.29 -16.93 16.52
CA ASN A 596 11.78 -18.25 16.16
C ASN A 596 11.27 -18.64 14.76
N ASP A 597 11.95 -19.60 14.10
CA ASP A 597 11.62 -20.11 12.77
C ASP A 597 11.42 -19.02 11.70
N SER A 598 12.28 -18.01 11.74
CA SER A 598 12.20 -16.80 10.92
C SER A 598 13.52 -16.51 10.20
N TYR A 599 13.46 -15.76 9.08
CA TYR A 599 14.62 -15.36 8.30
C TYR A 599 14.83 -13.85 8.33
N TYR A 600 16.03 -13.44 8.73
CA TYR A 600 16.40 -12.03 8.87
C TYR A 600 17.66 -11.69 8.10
N GLU A 601 17.75 -10.44 7.65
CA GLU A 601 18.99 -9.84 7.18
C GLU A 601 19.32 -8.62 8.03
N LEU A 602 20.44 -8.68 8.76
CA LEU A 602 21.04 -7.54 9.44
C LEU A 602 21.99 -6.87 8.46
N VAL A 603 21.79 -5.58 8.22
CA VAL A 603 22.58 -4.78 7.29
C VAL A 603 23.15 -3.54 7.97
N ALA A 604 24.34 -3.13 7.55
CA ALA A 604 25.00 -1.95 8.11
C ALA A 604 25.85 -1.23 7.04
N LEU A 605 26.01 0.09 7.22
CA LEU A 605 27.01 0.89 6.49
C LEU A 605 27.70 1.88 7.41
N VAL A 606 28.88 2.33 7.00
CA VAL A 606 29.65 3.37 7.69
C VAL A 606 29.96 4.52 6.74
N VAL A 607 29.99 5.74 7.29
CA VAL A 607 30.39 6.97 6.58
C VAL A 607 31.79 7.33 7.04
N ASP A 608 32.73 7.41 6.11
CA ASP A 608 34.11 7.76 6.41
C ASP A 608 34.28 9.26 6.79
N GLN A 609 35.46 9.64 7.13
CA GLN A 609 35.79 11.03 7.49
C GLN A 609 35.62 12.04 6.35
N TYR A 610 35.48 11.57 5.11
CA TYR A 610 35.25 12.38 3.90
C TYR A 610 33.78 12.46 3.49
N GLY A 611 32.89 11.70 4.19
CA GLY A 611 31.47 11.60 3.89
C GLY A 611 31.14 10.55 2.85
N ASP A 612 32.10 9.69 2.48
CA ASP A 612 31.85 8.59 1.56
C ASP A 612 31.27 7.38 2.31
N PHE A 613 30.29 6.73 1.72
CA PHE A 613 29.65 5.53 2.29
C PHE A 613 30.40 4.25 1.90
N SER A 614 30.57 3.35 2.84
CA SER A 614 31.05 1.99 2.59
C SER A 614 30.09 1.19 1.72
N ASP A 615 30.53 0.00 1.27
CA ASP A 615 29.59 -1.04 0.83
C ASP A 615 28.70 -1.45 1.99
N VAL A 616 27.51 -2.01 1.67
CA VAL A 616 26.57 -2.56 2.65
C VAL A 616 27.14 -3.87 3.19
N ALA A 617 27.42 -3.90 4.48
CA ALA A 617 27.70 -5.16 5.17
C ALA A 617 26.39 -5.89 5.48
N LYS A 618 26.40 -7.22 5.36
CA LYS A 618 25.19 -8.04 5.52
C LYS A 618 25.48 -9.31 6.32
N LEU A 619 24.59 -9.64 7.26
CA LEU A 619 24.54 -10.90 7.97
C LEU A 619 23.13 -11.51 7.84
N CYS A 620 23.06 -12.69 7.23
CA CYS A 620 21.81 -13.44 7.08
C CYS A 620 21.63 -14.38 8.28
N VAL A 621 20.47 -14.35 8.93
CA VAL A 621 20.18 -15.12 10.14
C VAL A 621 18.86 -15.90 9.95
N SER A 622 18.96 -17.23 9.97
CA SER A 622 17.77 -18.10 10.06
C SER A 622 17.65 -18.61 11.48
N THR A 623 16.63 -18.19 12.18
CA THR A 623 16.42 -18.56 13.58
C THR A 623 15.72 -19.91 13.71
N SER A 624 16.15 -20.72 14.66
CA SER A 624 15.47 -21.92 15.13
C SER A 624 15.98 -22.30 16.52
N TYR A 625 15.18 -22.98 17.31
CA TYR A 625 15.66 -23.50 18.61
C TYR A 625 16.85 -24.44 18.45
N ALA A 626 16.86 -25.27 17.40
CA ALA A 626 17.93 -26.22 17.13
C ALA A 626 19.26 -25.53 16.72
N GLY A 627 19.18 -24.33 16.16
CA GLY A 627 20.35 -23.53 15.73
C GLY A 627 20.85 -22.55 16.80
N ALA A 628 20.08 -22.34 17.87
CA ALA A 628 20.47 -21.43 18.94
C ALA A 628 21.67 -21.98 19.74
N LYS A 629 22.56 -21.07 20.15
CA LYS A 629 23.61 -21.37 21.11
C LYS A 629 22.98 -21.66 22.47
N THR A 630 23.57 -22.60 23.20
CA THR A 630 23.01 -23.09 24.47
C THR A 630 23.81 -22.68 25.71
N ASP A 631 24.98 -22.04 25.52
CA ASP A 631 25.81 -21.57 26.65
C ASP A 631 25.61 -20.07 26.88
N PRO A 632 24.81 -19.67 27.89
CA PRO A 632 24.57 -18.26 28.19
C PRO A 632 25.86 -17.54 28.66
N ALA A 633 26.88 -18.24 29.14
CA ALA A 633 28.15 -17.61 29.54
C ALA A 633 28.91 -17.01 28.35
N GLU A 634 28.73 -17.54 27.13
CA GLU A 634 29.31 -16.93 25.93
C GLU A 634 28.68 -15.56 25.65
N PHE A 635 27.36 -15.44 25.79
CA PHE A 635 26.63 -14.18 25.64
C PHE A 635 27.06 -13.19 26.73
N GLU A 636 27.14 -13.63 27.99
CA GLU A 636 27.60 -12.78 29.12
C GLU A 636 29.01 -12.28 28.88
N ALA A 637 29.93 -13.16 28.48
CA ALA A 637 31.32 -12.79 28.17
C ALA A 637 31.37 -11.80 27.00
N TRP A 638 30.60 -12.03 25.92
CA TRP A 638 30.50 -11.12 24.80
C TRP A 638 29.94 -9.76 25.23
N TRP A 639 28.88 -9.73 26.02
CA TRP A 639 28.23 -8.49 26.48
C TRP A 639 29.17 -7.67 27.40
N ASN A 640 29.93 -8.34 28.24
CA ASN A 640 30.84 -7.68 29.17
C ASN A 640 32.22 -7.35 28.56
N ALA A 641 32.55 -7.95 27.42
CA ALA A 641 33.82 -7.64 26.76
C ALA A 641 33.79 -6.18 26.24
N GLY A 642 34.77 -5.37 26.67
CA GLY A 642 34.88 -3.96 26.29
C GLY A 642 34.22 -2.96 27.25
N LYS A 643 33.56 -3.43 28.31
CA LYS A 643 33.17 -2.56 29.43
C LYS A 643 34.41 -2.33 30.34
N GLU A 644 35.27 -1.40 29.96
CA GLU A 644 36.17 -0.79 30.96
C GLU A 644 35.31 -0.01 31.96
N GLU A 645 35.65 -0.08 33.25
CA GLU A 645 34.96 0.61 34.34
C GLU A 645 34.95 2.13 34.12
N GLY A 646 34.01 2.63 33.32
CA GLY A 646 33.63 4.03 33.22
C GLY A 646 32.37 4.27 34.04
N PRO A 647 32.11 5.48 34.56
CA PRO A 647 30.98 5.74 35.44
C PRO A 647 29.65 5.45 34.76
N GLY A 648 29.03 4.38 35.25
CA GLY A 648 27.59 4.08 35.16
C GLY A 648 26.90 4.38 33.85
N LEU A 649 26.91 3.46 32.90
CA LEU A 649 25.81 3.37 31.91
C LEU A 649 24.53 3.12 32.70
N GLN A 650 23.67 4.12 32.77
CA GLN A 650 22.29 3.94 33.22
C GLN A 650 21.69 2.82 32.39
N SER A 651 21.19 1.80 33.06
CA SER A 651 20.39 0.74 32.47
C SER A 651 19.40 1.39 31.53
N LEU A 652 19.44 1.04 30.28
CA LEU A 652 18.30 1.23 29.37
C LEU A 652 17.16 0.41 29.97
N SER A 653 16.39 1.05 30.83
CA SER A 653 15.17 0.48 31.40
C SER A 653 14.27 0.07 30.24
N SER A 654 13.74 -1.14 30.34
CA SER A 654 12.87 -1.86 29.46
C SER A 654 11.47 -1.24 29.28
N GLU A 655 11.43 0.00 28.89
CA GLU A 655 10.26 0.57 28.22
C GLU A 655 10.77 1.08 26.87
N PRO A 656 10.01 0.92 25.78
CA PRO A 656 10.27 1.67 24.57
C PRO A 656 10.03 3.14 24.90
N LYS A 657 11.02 3.75 25.61
CA LYS A 657 10.97 5.15 25.96
C LYS A 657 11.25 5.97 24.71
N GLN A 658 10.12 6.43 24.09
CA GLN A 658 10.03 7.83 23.72
C GLN A 658 11.09 8.39 22.75
N LEU A 659 11.60 7.58 21.80
CA LEU A 659 12.21 8.16 20.59
C LEU A 659 11.16 8.89 19.71
N PHE A 660 9.89 8.56 19.89
CA PHE A 660 8.77 9.20 19.17
C PHE A 660 8.21 10.47 19.85
N LYS A 661 8.52 10.75 21.11
CA LYS A 661 7.90 11.89 21.83
C LYS A 661 8.48 13.27 21.53
N ASN A 662 9.62 13.38 20.89
CA ASN A 662 10.24 14.69 20.66
C ASN A 662 10.04 15.31 19.27
N LYS A 663 9.43 14.60 18.30
CA LYS A 663 9.13 15.15 16.97
C LYS A 663 7.65 15.19 16.60
N ILE A 664 6.79 14.54 17.36
CA ILE A 664 5.35 14.68 17.20
C ILE A 664 4.85 15.68 18.24
N LYS A 665 5.22 16.94 18.12
CA LYS A 665 4.33 18.03 18.54
C LYS A 665 3.17 17.97 17.56
N GLY A 666 2.02 17.51 18.09
CA GLY A 666 0.82 17.20 17.37
C GLY A 666 0.59 17.94 16.07
N LYS A 667 0.93 17.32 14.95
CA LYS A 667 0.41 17.77 13.66
C LYS A 667 -1.08 17.50 13.69
N LYS A 668 -1.89 18.53 13.51
CA LYS A 668 -3.33 18.35 13.32
C LYS A 668 -3.60 17.64 11.99
N ALA A 669 -4.76 17.03 11.86
CA ALA A 669 -5.17 16.33 10.66
C ALA A 669 -5.09 17.22 9.40
N SER A 670 -5.31 18.53 9.53
CA SER A 670 -5.09 19.54 8.48
C SER A 670 -3.65 19.59 7.94
N GLU A 671 -2.64 19.37 8.79
CA GLU A 671 -1.24 19.28 8.36
C GLU A 671 -0.94 17.94 7.67
N MET A 672 -1.58 16.86 8.15
CA MET A 672 -1.50 15.55 7.50
C MET A 672 -2.24 15.52 6.16
N THR A 673 -3.33 16.26 6.04
CA THR A 673 -4.11 16.41 4.79
C THR A 673 -3.31 17.17 3.75
N PHE A 674 -2.58 18.21 4.13
CA PHE A 674 -1.72 18.98 3.24
C PHE A 674 -0.59 18.12 2.62
N GLU A 675 0.05 17.26 3.43
CA GLU A 675 1.05 16.29 2.92
C GLU A 675 0.40 15.20 2.05
N ARG A 676 -0.87 14.81 2.30
CA ARG A 676 -1.62 13.84 1.49
C ARG A 676 -2.14 14.43 0.19
N GLU A 677 -2.62 15.67 0.20
CA GLU A 677 -3.11 16.34 -1.01
C GLU A 677 -1.99 16.54 -2.05
N GLN A 678 -0.77 16.77 -1.62
CA GLN A 678 0.40 16.74 -2.51
C GLN A 678 0.77 15.34 -3.00
N LYS A 679 0.51 14.28 -2.21
CA LYS A 679 0.76 12.88 -2.59
C LYS A 679 -0.36 12.24 -3.42
N VAL A 680 -1.60 12.72 -3.32
CA VAL A 680 -2.74 12.22 -4.12
C VAL A 680 -2.57 12.50 -5.62
N VAL A 681 -1.70 13.44 -5.99
CA VAL A 681 -1.34 13.68 -7.39
C VAL A 681 -0.30 12.65 -7.91
N GLU A 682 0.41 11.92 -7.04
CA GLU A 682 1.46 10.95 -7.40
C GLU A 682 1.28 9.55 -6.79
N ALA A 683 0.19 9.25 -6.12
CA ALA A 683 0.01 7.93 -5.52
C ALA A 683 -0.40 6.90 -6.57
N ASP A 684 0.59 6.26 -7.18
CA ASP A 684 0.47 4.86 -7.55
C ASP A 684 0.16 4.05 -6.27
N VAL A 685 -1.08 3.61 -6.20
CA VAL A 685 -1.65 2.52 -5.40
C VAL A 685 -0.73 1.93 -4.32
N ILE A 686 -0.87 2.40 -3.08
CA ILE A 686 -0.57 1.56 -1.92
C ILE A 686 -1.80 0.66 -1.73
N PRO A 687 -1.69 -0.67 -1.86
CA PRO A 687 -2.82 -1.53 -1.62
C PRO A 687 -3.27 -1.38 -0.17
N ALA A 688 -4.55 -1.08 0.02
CA ALA A 688 -5.17 -1.11 1.32
C ALA A 688 -4.94 -2.50 1.93
N THR A 689 -4.33 -2.56 3.10
CA THR A 689 -4.23 -3.79 3.88
C THR A 689 -5.64 -4.17 4.31
N ARG A 690 -6.15 -5.26 3.75
CA ARG A 690 -7.34 -5.96 4.26
C ARG A 690 -6.99 -6.72 5.53
#